data_4d5edee70ea132868c6c9ec17589ca73
#
_entry.id   4d5edee70ea132868c6c9ec17589ca73
#
_cell.length_a   1.000
_cell.length_b   1.000
_cell.length_c   1.000
_cell.angle_alpha   90.00
_cell.angle_beta   90.00
_cell.angle_gamma   90.00
#
_symmetry.space_group_name_H-M   'P 1'
#
loop_
_entity.id
_entity.type
_entity.pdbx_description
1 polymer ?
#
loop_
_entity_poly.entity_id
_entity_poly.type
_entity_poly.pdbx_seq_one_letter_code
_entity_poly.pdbx_strand_id
1 'polypeptide(L)'
;SINKPVTVTMIFLGIVLMGLISLGRLPQELFPAISYPQLTIVTTYENAAPEEVETLITKIVEEAVGTVGNLKRISSVSKEGISLVTTEFNWGTNMDFASLGVREKIDLVKERLPLGSADPIVMKFNPFELPVMTLSITGDKPPSELLKLTRKFIKDELEKVPGVASCNITGGLEREIVVSVDQARLRASGVPINKIVDALKSSNLNYPAGTIEEHFYEYLIRTIGEFEIISQIQDTVVGSDETGDRPRLASEDQEAQKKKEENARLVYLKDVAAVKDTLQERSSISRFNGKENISVAILKQAGSNTLQAADRIKKRLSDVKKDLPSGITANIVYDQSIFIRKSIRDVGDAAWQGGFLAFLVLWLFLKKLKPSLIVATSIPISIMITFALMYFSGISLNMLSLGGLALGIGMLVDAGIVVIENISNHIQKGEELKEAARVGANEVESPIWGSVMTTVVVFLPMIFVTGIAGQLFKEVAITVTYSLMASLYVSLSLIPLFVTIGKKKRAVNAEDMGSEFKLIKWMGAAYGKSLPIALKNKKLVIFCALVLFLFSMIIFKFLNKEFMPKVDQREFVMKVNLMTGTRLEIADSAVKKIEEKLLNNKDVDSVAVTIGSSKERAMGDVVETLGSHQANIIVNLKKGKQKGKLKTSGIIQNLKKELDRENLEGAEIEYILQESIFKSALMGSAPIVIEIKGHDLNFTKKLYEELYQGLVKIPGVYGIRTSLTPPAPETKVNIIKDKAALYNLSVGSISQAAHIAIKGVTATKFKEQGREIDIKVRLRPEDRKKLSSIRSILVHSPLGIEVPLSEVAYISHGVGPSEIKRLDQQRVIMMT
;
A
#
# COMPACT_ATOMS: atom_id res chain seq x y z
N SER A 1 9.11 -51.18 -4.77
CA SER A 1 9.59 -50.71 -3.48
C SER A 1 10.11 -51.89 -2.63
N ILE A 2 9.36 -52.94 -2.43
CA ILE A 2 9.64 -54.04 -1.52
C ILE A 2 10.92 -54.83 -1.87
N ASN A 3 11.28 -54.98 -3.17
CA ASN A 3 12.46 -55.72 -3.62
C ASN A 3 13.79 -54.96 -3.40
N LYS A 4 13.76 -53.63 -3.27
CA LYS A 4 14.96 -52.79 -3.06
C LYS A 4 14.74 -51.82 -1.90
N PRO A 5 14.61 -52.26 -0.66
CA PRO A 5 14.18 -51.45 0.47
C PRO A 5 15.13 -50.28 0.76
N VAL A 6 16.44 -50.53 0.69
CA VAL A 6 17.45 -49.51 0.96
C VAL A 6 17.37 -48.38 -0.08
N THR A 7 17.25 -48.72 -1.35
CA THR A 7 17.17 -47.74 -2.43
C THR A 7 15.96 -46.82 -2.26
N VAL A 8 14.78 -47.40 -1.96
CA VAL A 8 13.55 -46.61 -1.78
C VAL A 8 13.64 -45.74 -0.54
N THR A 9 14.14 -46.26 0.58
CA THR A 9 14.32 -45.48 1.81
C THR A 9 15.28 -44.31 1.57
N MET A 10 16.39 -44.52 0.83
CA MET A 10 17.32 -43.42 0.50
C MET A 10 16.72 -42.38 -0.40
N ILE A 11 15.88 -42.75 -1.38
CA ILE A 11 15.15 -41.80 -2.22
C ILE A 11 14.22 -40.97 -1.37
N PHE A 12 13.41 -41.57 -0.49
CA PHE A 12 12.51 -40.83 0.39
C PHE A 12 13.25 -39.94 1.37
N LEU A 13 14.38 -40.40 1.92
CA LEU A 13 15.24 -39.58 2.79
C LEU A 13 15.77 -38.36 2.03
N GLY A 14 16.21 -38.57 0.79
CA GLY A 14 16.65 -37.46 -0.08
C GLY A 14 15.53 -36.45 -0.35
N ILE A 15 14.32 -36.91 -0.63
CA ILE A 15 13.15 -36.07 -0.86
C ILE A 15 12.76 -35.30 0.43
N VAL A 16 12.78 -35.94 1.60
CA VAL A 16 12.51 -35.31 2.89
C VAL A 16 13.56 -34.24 3.19
N LEU A 17 14.84 -34.55 2.94
CA LEU A 17 15.93 -33.57 3.10
C LEU A 17 15.70 -32.35 2.15
N MET A 18 15.35 -32.62 0.90
CA MET A 18 14.98 -31.57 -0.07
C MET A 18 13.79 -30.76 0.42
N GLY A 19 12.76 -31.41 0.96
CA GLY A 19 11.58 -30.73 1.54
C GLY A 19 11.94 -29.81 2.73
N LEU A 20 12.85 -30.27 3.60
CA LEU A 20 13.35 -29.44 4.72
C LEU A 20 14.14 -28.22 4.24
N ILE A 21 15.01 -28.40 3.24
CA ILE A 21 15.75 -27.28 2.62
C ILE A 21 14.76 -26.30 1.94
N SER A 22 13.78 -26.84 1.22
CA SER A 22 12.76 -26.05 0.55
C SER A 22 11.92 -25.22 1.53
N LEU A 23 11.51 -25.81 2.66
CA LEU A 23 10.78 -25.11 3.72
C LEU A 23 11.54 -23.88 4.24
N GLY A 24 12.86 -23.99 4.39
CA GLY A 24 13.71 -22.86 4.79
C GLY A 24 13.87 -21.78 3.71
N ARG A 25 13.66 -22.13 2.44
CA ARG A 25 13.83 -21.24 1.29
C ARG A 25 12.53 -20.71 0.70
N LEU A 26 11.38 -21.33 1.02
CA LEU A 26 10.06 -20.86 0.56
C LEU A 26 9.82 -19.42 1.02
N PRO A 27 9.43 -18.50 0.12
CA PRO A 27 9.00 -17.16 0.50
C PRO A 27 7.80 -17.25 1.43
N GLN A 28 7.86 -16.53 2.55
CA GLN A 28 6.79 -16.50 3.55
C GLN A 28 6.12 -15.14 3.47
N GLU A 29 4.88 -15.13 3.02
CA GLU A 29 4.12 -13.91 2.72
C GLU A 29 2.71 -13.99 3.32
N LEU A 30 2.01 -12.88 3.37
CA LEU A 30 0.63 -12.86 3.83
C LEU A 30 -0.32 -13.41 2.77
N PHE A 31 -0.16 -12.93 1.54
CA PHE A 31 -0.91 -13.33 0.35
C PHE A 31 0.02 -13.80 -0.75
N PRO A 32 -0.48 -14.55 -1.72
CA PRO A 32 0.29 -14.88 -2.91
C PRO A 32 0.76 -13.61 -3.64
N ALA A 33 1.87 -13.71 -4.34
CA ALA A 33 2.37 -12.63 -5.19
C ALA A 33 1.40 -12.43 -6.37
N ILE A 34 0.40 -11.57 -6.18
CA ILE A 34 -0.58 -11.22 -7.22
C ILE A 34 -0.01 -10.08 -8.04
N SER A 35 0.23 -10.34 -9.32
CA SER A 35 0.48 -9.28 -10.29
C SER A 35 -0.85 -8.61 -10.63
N TYR A 36 -1.15 -7.52 -9.94
CA TYR A 36 -2.37 -6.76 -10.19
C TYR A 36 -2.25 -6.02 -11.53
N PRO A 37 -3.17 -6.23 -12.48
CA PRO A 37 -3.02 -5.71 -13.84
C PRO A 37 -3.38 -4.22 -13.91
N GLN A 38 -2.68 -3.39 -13.15
CA GLN A 38 -2.94 -1.96 -13.03
C GLN A 38 -1.65 -1.15 -13.03
N LEU A 39 -1.64 -0.05 -13.79
CA LEU A 39 -0.59 0.97 -13.76
C LEU A 39 -1.20 2.30 -13.34
N THR A 40 -0.49 3.06 -12.56
CA THR A 40 -0.86 4.43 -12.18
C THR A 40 0.18 5.39 -12.72
N ILE A 41 -0.29 6.36 -13.49
CA ILE A 41 0.52 7.46 -14.01
C ILE A 41 0.28 8.66 -13.10
N VAL A 42 1.35 9.18 -12.55
CA VAL A 42 1.32 10.33 -11.65
C VAL A 42 1.99 11.49 -12.33
N THR A 43 1.28 12.60 -12.44
CA THR A 43 1.84 13.86 -12.97
C THR A 43 1.53 14.97 -11.98
N THR A 44 2.55 15.69 -11.53
CA THR A 44 2.37 16.82 -10.63
C THR A 44 2.44 18.14 -11.41
N TYR A 45 1.48 19.02 -11.14
CA TYR A 45 1.44 20.38 -11.64
C TYR A 45 1.09 21.29 -10.48
N GLU A 46 2.10 21.68 -9.75
CA GLU A 46 1.92 22.34 -8.46
C GLU A 46 1.01 23.56 -8.55
N ASN A 47 0.06 23.65 -7.62
CA ASN A 47 -0.92 24.74 -7.44
C ASN A 47 -1.97 24.90 -8.55
N ALA A 48 -2.01 24.02 -9.52
CA ALA A 48 -3.09 24.02 -10.50
C ALA A 48 -4.39 23.55 -9.85
N ALA A 49 -5.49 24.23 -10.16
CA ALA A 49 -6.82 23.82 -9.73
C ALA A 49 -7.19 22.46 -10.35
N PRO A 50 -8.07 21.65 -9.72
CA PRO A 50 -8.47 20.35 -10.25
C PRO A 50 -8.99 20.40 -11.69
N GLU A 51 -9.68 21.47 -12.10
CA GLU A 51 -10.17 21.69 -13.45
C GLU A 51 -9.05 21.95 -14.47
N GLU A 52 -7.99 22.66 -14.05
CA GLU A 52 -6.80 22.89 -14.86
C GLU A 52 -6.00 21.60 -15.02
N VAL A 53 -5.79 20.86 -13.91
CA VAL A 53 -5.14 19.55 -13.92
C VAL A 53 -5.89 18.59 -14.84
N GLU A 54 -7.23 18.56 -14.74
CA GLU A 54 -8.07 17.73 -15.63
C GLU A 54 -7.83 18.06 -17.10
N THR A 55 -7.89 19.35 -17.43
CA THR A 55 -7.90 19.79 -18.82
C THR A 55 -6.53 19.75 -19.47
N LEU A 56 -5.51 20.19 -18.74
CA LEU A 56 -4.16 20.38 -19.29
C LEU A 56 -3.28 19.13 -19.15
N ILE A 57 -3.61 18.21 -18.23
CA ILE A 57 -2.78 17.03 -17.97
C ILE A 57 -3.61 15.75 -18.13
N THR A 58 -4.65 15.58 -17.30
CA THR A 58 -5.34 14.29 -17.17
C THR A 58 -5.92 13.83 -18.49
N LYS A 59 -6.63 14.70 -19.24
CA LYS A 59 -7.20 14.35 -20.53
C LYS A 59 -6.15 13.97 -21.56
N ILE A 60 -5.03 14.70 -21.60
CA ILE A 60 -3.93 14.43 -22.55
C ILE A 60 -3.32 13.05 -22.27
N VAL A 61 -3.09 12.75 -20.99
CA VAL A 61 -2.54 11.45 -20.57
C VAL A 61 -3.56 10.33 -20.82
N GLU A 62 -4.85 10.52 -20.48
CA GLU A 62 -5.91 9.52 -20.77
C GLU A 62 -6.01 9.17 -22.25
N GLU A 63 -6.00 10.19 -23.14
CA GLU A 63 -6.03 10.00 -24.59
C GLU A 63 -4.82 9.20 -25.08
N ALA A 64 -3.63 9.52 -24.58
CA ALA A 64 -2.39 8.83 -24.97
C ALA A 64 -2.42 7.36 -24.56
N VAL A 65 -2.72 7.08 -23.28
CA VAL A 65 -2.70 5.71 -22.76
C VAL A 65 -3.90 4.88 -23.19
N GLY A 66 -4.99 5.51 -23.63
CA GLY A 66 -6.19 4.84 -24.14
C GLY A 66 -5.94 3.97 -25.39
N THR A 67 -4.81 4.17 -26.07
CA THR A 67 -4.43 3.41 -27.26
C THR A 67 -3.57 2.19 -26.97
N VAL A 68 -3.24 1.94 -25.69
CA VAL A 68 -2.42 0.78 -25.29
C VAL A 68 -3.21 -0.52 -25.37
N GLY A 69 -2.60 -1.57 -25.91
CA GLY A 69 -3.27 -2.87 -26.09
C GLY A 69 -3.63 -3.56 -24.75
N ASN A 70 -4.66 -4.40 -24.79
CA ASN A 70 -5.19 -5.13 -23.64
C ASN A 70 -5.73 -4.28 -22.49
N LEU A 71 -5.95 -3.01 -22.72
CA LEU A 71 -6.56 -2.10 -21.77
C LEU A 71 -8.02 -2.51 -21.54
N LYS A 72 -8.43 -2.58 -20.28
CA LYS A 72 -9.79 -2.90 -19.85
C LYS A 72 -10.57 -1.63 -19.49
N ARG A 73 -9.93 -0.74 -18.73
CA ARG A 73 -10.57 0.48 -18.21
C ARG A 73 -9.53 1.54 -17.87
N ILE A 74 -9.92 2.79 -18.00
CA ILE A 74 -9.15 3.95 -17.53
C ILE A 74 -9.96 4.67 -16.48
N SER A 75 -9.35 4.97 -15.35
CA SER A 75 -9.89 5.84 -14.32
C SER A 75 -8.89 6.93 -13.97
N SER A 76 -9.37 8.11 -13.67
CA SER A 76 -8.49 9.19 -13.26
C SER A 76 -9.06 10.03 -12.13
N VAL A 77 -8.17 10.66 -11.39
CA VAL A 77 -8.48 11.61 -10.33
C VAL A 77 -7.61 12.83 -10.51
N SER A 78 -8.23 13.98 -10.73
CA SER A 78 -7.57 15.29 -10.76
C SER A 78 -7.84 15.99 -9.44
N LYS A 79 -6.77 16.28 -8.70
CA LYS A 79 -6.77 17.05 -7.44
C LYS A 79 -5.92 18.29 -7.61
N GLU A 80 -5.95 19.18 -6.62
CA GLU A 80 -5.05 20.33 -6.59
C GLU A 80 -3.58 19.89 -6.75
N GLY A 81 -2.96 20.33 -7.82
CA GLY A 81 -1.55 20.10 -8.10
C GLY A 81 -1.17 18.69 -8.55
N ILE A 82 -2.11 17.76 -8.75
CA ILE A 82 -1.79 16.36 -9.11
C ILE A 82 -2.83 15.70 -9.99
N SER A 83 -2.35 15.01 -11.02
CA SER A 83 -3.12 14.09 -11.86
C SER A 83 -2.72 12.66 -11.57
N LEU A 84 -3.71 11.81 -11.30
CA LEU A 84 -3.55 10.37 -11.14
C LEU A 84 -4.37 9.69 -12.24
N VAL A 85 -3.72 9.08 -13.21
CA VAL A 85 -4.38 8.29 -14.26
C VAL A 85 -4.06 6.83 -14.03
N THR A 86 -5.08 6.03 -13.82
CA THR A 86 -4.95 4.61 -13.54
C THR A 86 -5.51 3.81 -14.69
N THR A 87 -4.68 2.93 -15.26
CA THR A 87 -5.04 2.02 -16.35
C THR A 87 -5.16 0.61 -15.82
N GLU A 88 -6.32 0.00 -15.99
CA GLU A 88 -6.60 -1.40 -15.67
C GLU A 88 -6.53 -2.24 -16.96
N PHE A 89 -5.74 -3.32 -16.93
CA PHE A 89 -5.57 -4.24 -18.04
C PHE A 89 -6.35 -5.54 -17.81
N ASN A 90 -6.53 -6.30 -18.86
CA ASN A 90 -7.12 -7.63 -18.75
C ASN A 90 -6.19 -8.57 -17.96
N TRP A 91 -6.78 -9.49 -17.18
CA TRP A 91 -6.02 -10.49 -16.45
C TRP A 91 -5.20 -11.36 -17.40
N GLY A 92 -3.94 -11.63 -17.01
CA GLY A 92 -2.98 -12.36 -17.85
C GLY A 92 -2.13 -11.47 -18.76
N THR A 93 -2.37 -10.15 -18.77
CA THR A 93 -1.50 -9.20 -19.47
C THR A 93 -0.12 -9.15 -18.78
N ASN A 94 0.94 -9.20 -19.57
CA ASN A 94 2.29 -9.00 -19.07
C ASN A 94 2.48 -7.53 -18.71
N MET A 95 2.58 -7.24 -17.39
CA MET A 95 2.64 -5.88 -16.87
C MET A 95 3.96 -5.16 -17.18
N ASP A 96 5.03 -5.88 -17.53
CA ASP A 96 6.30 -5.27 -17.93
C ASP A 96 6.16 -4.65 -19.32
N PHE A 97 5.62 -5.42 -20.28
CA PHE A 97 5.31 -4.90 -21.62
C PHE A 97 4.23 -3.83 -21.60
N ALA A 98 3.18 -3.99 -20.77
CA ALA A 98 2.15 -2.97 -20.61
C ALA A 98 2.75 -1.65 -20.09
N SER A 99 3.65 -1.72 -19.09
CA SER A 99 4.34 -0.54 -18.56
C SER A 99 5.23 0.13 -19.60
N LEU A 100 5.92 -0.65 -20.43
CA LEU A 100 6.73 -0.12 -21.53
C LEU A 100 5.84 0.59 -22.56
N GLY A 101 4.75 -0.03 -22.98
CA GLY A 101 3.79 0.57 -23.93
C GLY A 101 3.15 1.85 -23.38
N VAL A 102 2.80 1.89 -22.09
CA VAL A 102 2.29 3.12 -21.47
C VAL A 102 3.35 4.23 -21.48
N ARG A 103 4.60 3.93 -21.13
CA ARG A 103 5.70 4.93 -21.19
C ARG A 103 5.92 5.46 -22.57
N GLU A 104 5.96 4.58 -23.59
CA GLU A 104 6.09 4.98 -25.01
C GLU A 104 4.99 5.99 -25.39
N LYS A 105 3.72 5.72 -25.02
CA LYS A 105 2.61 6.62 -25.34
C LYS A 105 2.68 7.96 -24.60
N ILE A 106 3.17 7.95 -23.36
CA ILE A 106 3.37 9.15 -22.55
C ILE A 106 4.48 10.02 -23.15
N ASP A 107 5.58 9.42 -23.57
CA ASP A 107 6.72 10.14 -24.16
C ASP A 107 6.30 10.90 -25.44
N LEU A 108 5.38 10.36 -26.22
CA LEU A 108 4.85 11.03 -27.41
C LEU A 108 4.03 12.30 -27.11
N VAL A 109 3.45 12.41 -25.92
CA VAL A 109 2.63 13.55 -25.52
C VAL A 109 3.26 14.46 -24.49
N LYS A 110 4.48 14.15 -24.04
CA LYS A 110 5.19 14.90 -23.02
C LYS A 110 5.36 16.37 -23.36
N GLU A 111 5.67 16.70 -24.61
CA GLU A 111 5.81 18.08 -25.10
C GLU A 111 4.47 18.85 -25.14
N ARG A 112 3.34 18.15 -25.10
CA ARG A 112 1.99 18.77 -25.06
C ARG A 112 1.58 19.16 -23.64
N LEU A 113 2.30 18.71 -22.63
CA LEU A 113 2.03 19.05 -21.24
C LEU A 113 2.47 20.49 -20.94
N PRO A 114 1.77 21.16 -19.99
CA PRO A 114 2.09 22.56 -19.67
C PRO A 114 3.49 22.74 -19.10
N LEU A 115 4.14 23.84 -19.45
CA LEU A 115 5.40 24.23 -18.84
C LEU A 115 5.24 24.37 -17.32
N GLY A 116 6.16 23.75 -16.56
CA GLY A 116 6.11 23.71 -15.09
C GLY A 116 5.40 22.50 -14.51
N SER A 117 4.81 21.63 -15.34
CA SER A 117 4.43 20.29 -14.88
C SER A 117 5.68 19.40 -14.75
N ALA A 118 5.68 18.52 -13.74
CA ALA A 118 6.70 17.48 -13.66
C ALA A 118 6.45 16.39 -14.71
N ASP A 119 7.51 15.66 -15.06
CA ASP A 119 7.41 14.51 -15.93
C ASP A 119 6.47 13.45 -15.38
N PRO A 120 5.58 12.86 -16.20
CA PRO A 120 4.70 11.78 -15.77
C PRO A 120 5.50 10.55 -15.32
N ILE A 121 5.19 10.03 -14.15
CA ILE A 121 5.83 8.85 -13.58
C ILE A 121 4.86 7.67 -13.68
N VAL A 122 5.27 6.60 -14.36
CA VAL A 122 4.49 5.35 -14.48
C VAL A 122 4.89 4.39 -13.38
N MET A 123 3.92 4.02 -12.55
CA MET A 123 4.09 3.14 -11.41
C MET A 123 3.21 1.90 -11.55
N LYS A 124 3.75 0.73 -11.20
CA LYS A 124 2.93 -0.46 -10.99
C LYS A 124 2.24 -0.32 -9.64
N PHE A 125 0.92 -0.34 -9.64
CA PHE A 125 0.15 -0.30 -8.42
C PHE A 125 -0.18 -1.72 -7.96
N ASN A 126 0.18 -2.02 -6.73
CA ASN A 126 -0.20 -3.27 -6.10
C ASN A 126 -0.84 -2.97 -4.72
N PRO A 127 -2.16 -3.10 -4.59
CA PRO A 127 -2.85 -2.82 -3.33
C PRO A 127 -2.45 -3.75 -2.19
N PHE A 128 -1.73 -4.83 -2.48
CA PHE A 128 -1.22 -5.78 -1.48
C PHE A 128 0.21 -5.47 -1.02
N GLU A 129 0.87 -4.46 -1.61
CA GLU A 129 2.19 -4.00 -1.16
C GLU A 129 2.08 -3.04 0.02
N LEU A 130 1.71 -3.61 1.17
CA LEU A 130 1.71 -2.88 2.43
C LEU A 130 3.14 -2.78 2.98
N PRO A 131 3.45 -1.73 3.76
CA PRO A 131 4.70 -1.67 4.49
C PRO A 131 4.91 -2.92 5.35
N VAL A 132 6.12 -3.49 5.30
CA VAL A 132 6.48 -4.62 6.17
C VAL A 132 6.47 -4.20 7.62
N MET A 133 6.89 -2.96 7.87
CA MET A 133 6.98 -2.39 9.20
C MET A 133 6.84 -0.88 9.14
N THR A 134 6.15 -0.30 10.12
CA THR A 134 6.11 1.15 10.33
C THR A 134 6.70 1.48 11.68
N LEU A 135 7.66 2.39 11.69
CA LEU A 135 8.31 2.87 12.90
C LEU A 135 7.81 4.27 13.25
N SER A 136 7.71 4.55 14.53
CA SER A 136 7.52 5.89 15.08
C SER A 136 8.78 6.31 15.80
N ILE A 137 9.37 7.41 15.37
CA ILE A 137 10.56 8.00 15.94
C ILE A 137 10.14 9.22 16.74
N THR A 138 10.35 9.19 18.04
CA THR A 138 10.03 10.29 18.95
C THR A 138 11.28 10.72 19.70
N GLY A 139 11.34 12.00 20.07
CA GLY A 139 12.49 12.53 20.84
C GLY A 139 12.25 13.98 21.28
N ASP A 140 13.03 14.44 22.24
CA ASP A 140 12.96 15.81 22.77
C ASP A 140 13.80 16.82 21.95
N LYS A 141 14.04 16.48 20.68
CA LYS A 141 14.80 17.32 19.73
C LYS A 141 13.87 18.14 18.84
N PRO A 142 14.32 19.30 18.32
CA PRO A 142 13.58 20.04 17.32
C PRO A 142 13.19 19.15 16.12
N PRO A 143 12.01 19.35 15.50
CA PRO A 143 11.53 18.49 14.42
C PRO A 143 12.49 18.34 13.24
N SER A 144 13.26 19.38 12.92
CA SER A 144 14.28 19.36 11.87
C SER A 144 15.50 18.50 12.23
N GLU A 145 15.96 18.60 13.47
CA GLU A 145 17.08 17.79 13.98
C GLU A 145 16.67 16.34 14.07
N LEU A 146 15.45 16.06 14.57
CA LEU A 146 14.90 14.72 14.63
C LEU A 146 14.79 14.10 13.24
N LEU A 147 14.36 14.86 12.22
CA LEU A 147 14.31 14.42 10.83
C LEU A 147 15.71 14.11 10.28
N LYS A 148 16.69 14.99 10.54
CA LYS A 148 18.10 14.79 10.16
C LYS A 148 18.67 13.49 10.74
N LEU A 149 18.41 13.26 12.03
CA LEU A 149 18.88 12.05 12.74
C LEU A 149 18.14 10.79 12.26
N THR A 150 16.84 10.89 12.01
CA THR A 150 16.05 9.79 11.45
C THR A 150 16.56 9.36 10.09
N ARG A 151 16.86 10.30 9.18
CA ARG A 151 17.44 9.99 7.88
C ARG A 151 18.79 9.30 8.05
N LYS A 152 19.71 9.90 8.77
CA LYS A 152 21.08 9.41 8.91
C LYS A 152 21.19 8.07 9.61
N PHE A 153 20.53 7.91 10.75
CA PHE A 153 20.71 6.72 11.60
C PHE A 153 19.69 5.62 11.35
N ILE A 154 18.48 5.97 10.84
CA ILE A 154 17.42 4.99 10.69
C ILE A 154 17.18 4.66 9.22
N LYS A 155 16.88 5.65 8.37
CA LYS A 155 16.60 5.42 6.95
C LYS A 155 17.81 4.79 6.25
N ASP A 156 18.96 5.47 6.29
CA ASP A 156 20.17 5.04 5.56
C ASP A 156 20.64 3.65 6.01
N GLU A 157 20.45 3.31 7.28
CA GLU A 157 20.85 2.00 7.83
C GLU A 157 19.83 0.89 7.56
N LEU A 158 18.56 1.21 7.52
CA LEU A 158 17.53 0.23 7.21
C LEU A 158 17.41 -0.06 5.71
N GLU A 159 17.70 0.90 4.85
CA GLU A 159 17.74 0.69 3.40
C GLU A 159 18.92 -0.21 2.95
N LYS A 160 19.97 -0.34 3.75
CA LYS A 160 21.07 -1.31 3.53
C LYS A 160 20.69 -2.75 3.85
N VAL A 161 19.54 -2.97 4.51
CA VAL A 161 19.12 -4.32 4.90
C VAL A 161 18.64 -5.09 3.66
N PRO A 162 19.20 -6.28 3.37
CA PRO A 162 18.77 -7.08 2.22
C PRO A 162 17.28 -7.44 2.34
N GLY A 163 16.52 -7.13 1.29
CA GLY A 163 15.07 -7.31 1.22
C GLY A 163 14.24 -6.06 1.50
N VAL A 164 14.87 -4.94 1.87
CA VAL A 164 14.25 -3.61 1.97
C VAL A 164 14.37 -2.90 0.62
N ALA A 165 13.27 -2.37 0.11
CA ALA A 165 13.23 -1.57 -1.13
C ALA A 165 13.47 -0.08 -0.84
N SER A 166 12.74 0.46 0.13
CA SER A 166 12.83 1.88 0.52
C SER A 166 12.26 2.10 1.92
N CYS A 167 12.66 3.21 2.52
CA CYS A 167 12.12 3.73 3.77
C CYS A 167 11.49 5.10 3.52
N ASN A 168 10.15 5.16 3.59
CA ASN A 168 9.40 6.38 3.37
C ASN A 168 9.22 7.11 4.70
N ILE A 169 9.60 8.38 4.73
CA ILE A 169 9.53 9.21 5.94
C ILE A 169 8.35 10.16 5.82
N THR A 170 7.51 10.21 6.86
CA THR A 170 6.39 11.16 6.98
C THR A 170 6.49 11.90 8.31
N GLY A 171 6.26 13.21 8.28
CA GLY A 171 6.43 14.08 9.46
C GLY A 171 7.83 14.68 9.54
N GLY A 172 8.04 15.53 10.54
CA GLY A 172 9.21 16.36 10.65
C GLY A 172 9.10 17.63 9.81
N LEU A 173 10.08 18.52 9.94
CA LEU A 173 10.14 19.78 9.20
C LEU A 173 11.51 19.91 8.55
N GLU A 174 11.53 20.25 7.29
CA GLU A 174 12.77 20.54 6.58
C GLU A 174 13.21 21.97 6.86
N ARG A 175 14.51 22.18 6.87
CA ARG A 175 15.11 23.49 6.95
C ARG A 175 15.04 24.13 5.57
N GLU A 176 14.62 25.39 5.51
CA GLU A 176 14.65 26.22 4.30
C GLU A 176 15.23 27.60 4.62
N ILE A 177 15.88 28.19 3.66
CA ILE A 177 16.31 29.60 3.73
C ILE A 177 15.25 30.42 3.02
N VAL A 178 14.53 31.26 3.79
CA VAL A 178 13.45 32.08 3.24
C VAL A 178 13.95 33.50 3.04
N VAL A 179 13.89 33.93 1.80
CA VAL A 179 14.08 35.33 1.41
C VAL A 179 12.70 36.00 1.48
N SER A 180 12.42 36.63 2.62
CA SER A 180 11.16 37.36 2.91
C SER A 180 11.24 38.76 2.33
N VAL A 181 10.66 38.98 1.19
CA VAL A 181 10.71 40.24 0.43
C VAL A 181 9.69 41.22 0.98
N ASP A 182 10.13 42.48 1.19
CA ASP A 182 9.29 43.61 1.63
C ASP A 182 8.75 44.33 0.41
N GLN A 183 7.42 44.32 0.22
CA GLN A 183 6.80 44.97 -0.93
C GLN A 183 7.00 46.47 -0.99
N ALA A 184 7.05 47.15 0.17
CA ALA A 184 7.26 48.61 0.20
C ALA A 184 8.71 48.99 -0.19
N ARG A 185 9.68 48.18 0.27
CA ARG A 185 11.09 48.39 -0.10
C ARG A 185 11.35 48.03 -1.57
N LEU A 186 10.71 46.98 -2.12
CA LEU A 186 10.77 46.68 -3.54
C LEU A 186 10.31 47.85 -4.39
N ARG A 187 9.14 48.42 -4.01
CA ARG A 187 8.58 49.60 -4.71
C ARG A 187 9.51 50.80 -4.66
N ALA A 188 10.14 51.03 -3.51
CA ALA A 188 11.07 52.14 -3.35
C ALA A 188 12.34 51.99 -4.17
N SER A 189 12.81 50.74 -4.37
CA SER A 189 14.02 50.43 -5.13
C SER A 189 13.78 50.19 -6.62
N GLY A 190 12.53 50.09 -7.08
CA GLY A 190 12.19 49.80 -8.47
C GLY A 190 12.63 48.39 -8.92
N VAL A 191 12.92 47.45 -8.00
CA VAL A 191 13.41 46.10 -8.30
C VAL A 191 12.26 45.13 -8.36
N PRO A 192 11.99 44.44 -9.51
CA PRO A 192 10.96 43.41 -9.60
C PRO A 192 11.32 42.17 -8.80
N ILE A 193 10.29 41.50 -8.22
CA ILE A 193 10.50 40.28 -7.44
C ILE A 193 11.14 39.14 -8.27
N ASN A 194 10.87 39.11 -9.57
CA ASN A 194 11.46 38.13 -10.50
C ASN A 194 12.98 38.33 -10.60
N LYS A 195 13.49 39.58 -10.65
CA LYS A 195 14.94 39.89 -10.67
C LYS A 195 15.65 39.31 -9.43
N ILE A 196 14.98 39.30 -8.26
CA ILE A 196 15.56 38.67 -7.05
C ILE A 196 15.78 37.17 -7.27
N VAL A 197 14.80 36.46 -7.86
CA VAL A 197 14.89 35.03 -8.16
C VAL A 197 16.03 34.78 -9.15
N ASP A 198 16.11 35.55 -10.22
CA ASP A 198 17.11 35.43 -11.28
C ASP A 198 18.52 35.78 -10.76
N ALA A 199 18.67 36.83 -9.95
CA ALA A 199 19.92 37.21 -9.33
C ALA A 199 20.48 36.10 -8.41
N LEU A 200 19.62 35.54 -7.55
CA LEU A 200 20.03 34.44 -6.68
C LEU A 200 20.40 33.18 -7.47
N LYS A 201 19.66 32.86 -8.54
CA LYS A 201 19.93 31.72 -9.41
C LYS A 201 21.25 31.86 -10.15
N SER A 202 21.56 33.05 -10.67
CA SER A 202 22.78 33.35 -11.41
C SER A 202 24.00 33.46 -10.51
N SER A 203 23.82 33.93 -9.27
CA SER A 203 24.93 34.11 -8.33
C SER A 203 25.38 32.82 -7.65
N ASN A 204 24.54 31.79 -7.64
CA ASN A 204 24.83 30.52 -6.97
C ASN A 204 25.08 29.40 -8.00
N LEU A 205 26.13 29.54 -8.77
CA LEU A 205 26.44 28.62 -9.86
C LEU A 205 27.94 28.34 -9.94
N ASN A 206 28.32 27.05 -9.99
CA ASN A 206 29.67 26.65 -10.37
C ASN A 206 29.68 26.32 -11.86
N TYR A 207 30.65 26.86 -12.59
CA TYR A 207 30.74 26.62 -14.00
C TYR A 207 32.14 26.05 -14.38
N PRO A 208 32.20 24.93 -15.10
CA PRO A 208 33.49 24.43 -15.61
C PRO A 208 33.98 25.36 -16.73
N ALA A 209 35.16 25.99 -16.53
CA ALA A 209 35.71 26.93 -17.49
C ALA A 209 36.63 26.27 -18.53
N GLY A 210 36.95 24.97 -18.36
CA GLY A 210 37.86 24.25 -19.25
C GLY A 210 39.21 23.98 -18.63
N THR A 211 40.20 23.70 -19.47
CA THR A 211 41.56 23.40 -19.05
C THR A 211 42.56 24.37 -19.71
N ILE A 212 43.66 24.69 -19.00
CA ILE A 212 44.78 25.45 -19.51
C ILE A 212 46.04 24.58 -19.36
N GLU A 213 46.79 24.46 -20.41
CA GLU A 213 48.06 23.76 -20.41
C GLU A 213 49.20 24.73 -20.11
N GLU A 214 50.00 24.46 -19.07
CA GLU A 214 51.18 25.21 -18.72
C GLU A 214 52.34 24.28 -18.37
N HIS A 215 53.41 24.32 -19.14
CA HIS A 215 54.59 23.44 -19.06
C HIS A 215 54.21 21.95 -19.16
N PHE A 216 54.26 21.22 -18.02
CA PHE A 216 53.98 19.78 -17.95
C PHE A 216 52.61 19.49 -17.38
N TYR A 217 51.84 20.51 -16.98
CA TYR A 217 50.59 20.35 -16.28
C TYR A 217 49.42 20.91 -17.08
N GLU A 218 48.32 20.18 -17.06
CA GLU A 218 47.01 20.63 -17.49
C GLU A 218 46.22 21.05 -16.24
N TYR A 219 45.84 22.30 -16.15
CA TYR A 219 45.11 22.85 -15.04
C TYR A 219 43.63 22.94 -15.37
N LEU A 220 42.79 22.25 -14.60
CA LEU A 220 41.33 22.39 -14.70
C LEU A 220 40.92 23.71 -14.05
N ILE A 221 40.30 24.57 -14.84
CA ILE A 221 39.77 25.85 -14.34
C ILE A 221 38.31 25.68 -13.98
N ARG A 222 37.95 26.03 -12.74
CA ARG A 222 36.60 26.01 -12.19
C ARG A 222 36.26 27.39 -11.66
N THR A 223 35.14 27.96 -12.15
CA THR A 223 34.52 29.13 -11.54
C THR A 223 33.64 28.68 -10.38
N ILE A 224 33.90 29.13 -9.16
CA ILE A 224 33.15 28.79 -7.95
C ILE A 224 32.37 30.02 -7.55
N GLY A 225 31.02 29.92 -7.65
CA GLY A 225 30.07 30.96 -7.25
C GLY A 225 29.02 30.48 -6.26
N GLU A 226 29.14 29.24 -5.76
CA GLU A 226 28.19 28.71 -4.77
C GLU A 226 28.24 29.45 -3.44
N PHE A 227 27.08 29.71 -2.82
CA PHE A 227 27.01 30.33 -1.50
C PHE A 227 27.55 29.37 -0.43
N GLU A 228 28.51 29.80 0.35
CA GLU A 228 29.10 29.04 1.46
C GLU A 228 28.51 29.48 2.81
N ILE A 229 28.07 30.70 2.93
CA ILE A 229 27.49 31.27 4.16
C ILE A 229 26.25 32.13 3.83
N ILE A 230 25.33 32.20 4.77
CA ILE A 230 24.04 32.92 4.60
C ILE A 230 24.24 34.42 4.32
N SER A 231 25.30 35.03 4.84
CA SER A 231 25.58 36.46 4.58
C SER A 231 25.84 36.74 3.09
N GLN A 232 26.42 35.81 2.35
CA GLN A 232 26.63 35.98 0.89
C GLN A 232 25.30 36.10 0.14
N ILE A 233 24.27 35.39 0.63
CA ILE A 233 22.89 35.50 0.08
C ILE A 233 22.37 36.93 0.32
N GLN A 234 22.61 37.52 1.51
CA GLN A 234 22.18 38.87 1.86
C GLN A 234 22.91 39.93 1.03
N ASP A 235 24.17 39.70 0.68
CA ASP A 235 25.02 40.62 -0.07
C ASP A 235 24.90 40.43 -1.59
N THR A 236 23.96 39.59 -2.06
CA THR A 236 23.71 39.43 -3.51
C THR A 236 23.12 40.74 -4.07
N VAL A 237 23.72 41.23 -5.17
CA VAL A 237 23.22 42.41 -5.90
C VAL A 237 22.00 41.98 -6.72
N VAL A 238 20.85 42.64 -6.45
CA VAL A 238 19.57 42.34 -7.10
C VAL A 238 19.14 43.39 -8.11
N GLY A 239 19.84 44.54 -8.15
CA GLY A 239 19.60 45.61 -9.09
C GLY A 239 20.51 46.81 -8.86
N SER A 240 20.35 47.80 -9.67
CA SER A 240 20.94 49.14 -9.48
C SER A 240 19.79 50.16 -9.34
N ASP A 241 19.94 51.16 -8.46
CA ASP A 241 18.98 52.22 -8.28
C ASP A 241 19.06 53.22 -9.46
N GLU A 242 18.83 52.68 -10.68
CA GLU A 242 18.57 53.51 -11.82
C GLU A 242 17.11 53.95 -11.71
N THR A 243 16.90 55.14 -11.19
CA THR A 243 15.64 55.84 -11.30
C THR A 243 15.27 56.02 -12.76
N GLY A 244 14.62 55.00 -13.33
CA GLY A 244 14.01 55.11 -14.64
C GLY A 244 14.63 54.26 -15.72
N ASP A 245 14.14 53.02 -15.84
CA ASP A 245 14.02 52.35 -17.14
C ASP A 245 12.91 53.03 -17.93
N ARG A 246 13.07 54.37 -18.13
CA ARG A 246 12.23 55.15 -19.08
C ARG A 246 12.61 54.71 -20.49
N PRO A 247 11.65 54.61 -21.42
CA PRO A 247 11.94 54.27 -22.83
C PRO A 247 13.02 55.23 -23.32
N ARG A 248 14.15 54.68 -23.74
CA ARG A 248 15.26 55.45 -24.27
C ARG A 248 14.80 56.28 -25.45
N LEU A 249 14.65 57.58 -25.25
CA LEU A 249 14.55 58.53 -26.33
C LEU A 249 15.97 58.62 -26.95
N ALA A 250 16.06 58.37 -28.24
CA ALA A 250 17.31 58.22 -29.02
C ALA A 250 18.23 59.45 -29.09
N SER A 251 18.14 60.32 -28.11
CA SER A 251 18.83 61.66 -28.07
C SER A 251 19.62 61.96 -26.77
N GLU A 252 19.89 60.93 -25.91
CA GLU A 252 20.71 61.22 -24.73
C GLU A 252 22.20 60.99 -25.06
N ASP A 253 23.05 62.01 -24.76
CA ASP A 253 24.48 62.00 -24.99
C ASP A 253 25.22 60.88 -24.26
N GLN A 254 26.16 60.16 -24.93
CA GLN A 254 26.92 59.05 -24.39
C GLN A 254 27.76 59.42 -23.13
N GLU A 255 28.13 60.68 -22.94
CA GLU A 255 28.82 61.18 -21.72
C GLU A 255 27.91 61.29 -20.52
N ALA A 256 26.65 61.61 -20.71
CA ALA A 256 25.64 61.64 -19.66
C ALA A 256 25.28 60.24 -19.18
N GLN A 257 25.32 59.25 -20.07
CA GLN A 257 25.12 57.84 -19.74
C GLN A 257 26.25 57.26 -18.88
N LYS A 258 27.52 57.55 -19.24
CA LYS A 258 28.69 57.14 -18.44
C LYS A 258 28.70 57.71 -17.03
N LYS A 259 28.33 58.97 -16.84
CA LYS A 259 28.21 59.59 -15.51
C LYS A 259 27.05 59.08 -14.68
N LYS A 260 25.95 58.58 -15.31
CA LYS A 260 24.84 57.91 -14.64
C LYS A 260 25.20 56.49 -14.19
N GLU A 261 25.97 55.76 -15.04
CA GLU A 261 26.45 54.42 -14.69
C GLU A 261 27.49 54.43 -13.54
N GLU A 262 28.35 55.44 -13.46
CA GLU A 262 29.29 55.64 -12.34
C GLU A 262 28.66 56.00 -11.02
N ASN A 263 27.43 56.53 -10.99
CA ASN A 263 26.69 56.92 -9.79
C ASN A 263 25.52 56.00 -9.44
N ALA A 264 25.33 54.90 -10.18
CA ALA A 264 24.27 53.93 -9.90
C ALA A 264 24.55 53.24 -8.56
N ARG A 265 23.69 53.46 -7.57
CA ARG A 265 23.77 52.78 -6.29
C ARG A 265 23.32 51.35 -6.44
N LEU A 266 24.20 50.39 -6.14
CA LEU A 266 23.85 48.96 -6.12
C LEU A 266 22.80 48.66 -5.03
N VAL A 267 21.76 47.94 -5.40
CA VAL A 267 20.71 47.44 -4.47
C VAL A 267 21.05 46.01 -4.08
N TYR A 268 21.33 45.83 -2.81
CA TYR A 268 21.59 44.49 -2.27
C TYR A 268 20.31 43.83 -1.79
N LEU A 269 20.31 42.49 -1.75
CA LEU A 269 19.15 41.74 -1.28
C LEU A 269 18.72 42.14 0.15
N LYS A 270 19.66 42.43 1.03
CA LYS A 270 19.40 42.90 2.41
C LYS A 270 18.64 44.25 2.47
N ASP A 271 18.69 45.05 1.41
CA ASP A 271 17.99 46.34 1.36
C ASP A 271 16.49 46.15 1.08
N VAL A 272 16.12 45.07 0.37
CA VAL A 272 14.73 44.79 -0.09
C VAL A 272 14.10 43.55 0.55
N ALA A 273 14.89 42.68 1.18
CA ALA A 273 14.41 41.45 1.78
C ALA A 273 15.14 41.08 3.08
N ALA A 274 14.49 40.31 3.92
CA ALA A 274 15.10 39.69 5.08
C ALA A 274 15.36 38.20 4.79
N VAL A 275 16.62 37.78 4.85
CA VAL A 275 16.99 36.37 4.72
C VAL A 275 16.93 35.68 6.08
N LYS A 276 16.10 34.66 6.19
CA LYS A 276 15.88 33.92 7.43
C LYS A 276 16.14 32.45 7.21
N ASP A 277 16.97 31.85 8.06
CA ASP A 277 17.10 30.44 8.20
C ASP A 277 15.95 29.92 9.06
N THR A 278 15.08 29.09 8.49
CA THR A 278 13.84 28.70 9.15
C THR A 278 13.42 27.30 8.73
N LEU A 279 12.29 26.86 9.20
CA LEU A 279 11.69 25.57 8.80
C LEU A 279 10.60 25.81 7.75
N GLN A 280 10.40 24.83 6.88
CA GLN A 280 9.29 24.84 5.92
C GLN A 280 7.94 24.98 6.62
N GLU A 281 6.99 25.62 5.93
CA GLU A 281 5.61 25.67 6.43
C GLU A 281 5.04 24.23 6.52
N ARG A 282 4.41 23.92 7.65
CA ARG A 282 3.84 22.62 7.91
C ARG A 282 2.76 22.28 6.90
N SER A 283 2.89 21.16 6.21
CA SER A 283 1.88 20.59 5.32
C SER A 283 1.27 19.31 5.90
N SER A 284 1.92 18.72 6.89
CA SER A 284 1.46 17.52 7.59
C SER A 284 1.89 17.53 9.05
N ILE A 285 1.13 16.84 9.87
CA ILE A 285 1.44 16.61 11.29
C ILE A 285 1.36 15.11 11.53
N SER A 286 2.40 14.55 12.15
CA SER A 286 2.41 13.16 12.60
C SER A 286 2.62 13.11 14.11
N ARG A 287 1.81 12.29 14.81
CA ARG A 287 1.92 12.07 16.26
C ARG A 287 1.78 10.60 16.59
N PHE A 288 2.44 10.21 17.67
CA PHE A 288 2.33 8.89 18.28
C PHE A 288 2.10 9.04 19.78
N ASN A 289 0.98 8.54 20.27
CA ASN A 289 0.57 8.64 21.67
C ASN A 289 0.66 10.09 22.21
N GLY A 290 0.13 11.06 21.48
CA GLY A 290 0.10 12.48 21.84
C GLY A 290 1.39 13.26 21.58
N LYS A 291 2.50 12.59 21.24
CA LYS A 291 3.79 13.25 20.97
C LYS A 291 4.06 13.37 19.48
N GLU A 292 4.59 14.51 19.04
CA GLU A 292 5.05 14.66 17.66
C GLU A 292 6.10 13.59 17.35
N ASN A 293 5.98 12.94 16.21
CA ASN A 293 6.87 11.88 15.77
C ASN A 293 7.24 12.01 14.29
N ILE A 294 8.23 11.24 13.92
CA ILE A 294 8.51 10.95 12.51
C ILE A 294 8.15 9.51 12.26
N SER A 295 7.25 9.29 11.32
CA SER A 295 6.84 7.96 10.87
C SER A 295 7.78 7.50 9.75
N VAL A 296 8.25 6.24 9.85
CA VAL A 296 9.09 5.62 8.83
C VAL A 296 8.40 4.34 8.38
N ALA A 297 7.84 4.34 7.18
CA ALA A 297 7.24 3.18 6.55
C ALA A 297 8.29 2.42 5.73
N ILE A 298 8.52 1.15 6.04
CA ILE A 298 9.55 0.31 5.43
C ILE A 298 8.88 -0.61 4.41
N LEU A 299 9.24 -0.47 3.15
CA LEU A 299 8.75 -1.27 2.04
C LEU A 299 9.74 -2.38 1.69
N LYS A 300 9.24 -3.56 1.35
CA LYS A 300 10.08 -4.69 0.91
C LYS A 300 10.35 -4.66 -0.58
N GLN A 301 11.45 -5.28 -1.00
CA GLN A 301 11.69 -5.58 -2.40
C GLN A 301 10.68 -6.63 -2.90
N ALA A 302 10.20 -6.47 -4.12
CA ALA A 302 9.31 -7.44 -4.75
C ALA A 302 9.95 -8.85 -4.76
N GLY A 303 9.17 -9.88 -4.40
CA GLY A 303 9.65 -11.26 -4.31
C GLY A 303 10.52 -11.59 -3.09
N SER A 304 10.82 -10.64 -2.19
CA SER A 304 11.58 -10.91 -0.96
C SER A 304 10.68 -11.54 0.11
N ASN A 305 11.28 -12.43 0.94
CA ASN A 305 10.59 -13.07 2.06
C ASN A 305 10.29 -12.05 3.16
N THR A 306 9.00 -11.79 3.44
CA THR A 306 8.53 -10.78 4.38
C THR A 306 8.99 -11.05 5.82
N LEU A 307 8.97 -12.31 6.26
CA LEU A 307 9.42 -12.64 7.62
C LEU A 307 10.92 -12.44 7.80
N GLN A 308 11.72 -12.90 6.83
CA GLN A 308 13.17 -12.73 6.87
C GLN A 308 13.56 -11.25 6.82
N ALA A 309 12.89 -10.46 5.96
CA ALA A 309 13.10 -9.02 5.89
C ALA A 309 12.77 -8.36 7.24
N ALA A 310 11.61 -8.67 7.81
CA ALA A 310 11.20 -8.13 9.11
C ALA A 310 12.18 -8.50 10.25
N ASP A 311 12.67 -9.73 10.27
CA ASP A 311 13.64 -10.18 11.29
C ASP A 311 14.99 -9.46 11.14
N ARG A 312 15.47 -9.28 9.90
CA ARG A 312 16.69 -8.51 9.62
C ARG A 312 16.53 -7.03 9.99
N ILE A 313 15.35 -6.44 9.67
CA ILE A 313 15.02 -5.07 10.07
C ILE A 313 15.04 -4.93 11.59
N LYS A 314 14.40 -5.85 12.34
CA LYS A 314 14.39 -5.83 13.81
C LYS A 314 15.78 -5.95 14.39
N LYS A 315 16.60 -6.85 13.84
CA LYS A 315 17.98 -7.01 14.26
C LYS A 315 18.76 -5.72 14.02
N ARG A 316 18.70 -5.16 12.80
CA ARG A 316 19.39 -3.91 12.47
C ARG A 316 18.88 -2.74 13.33
N LEU A 317 17.57 -2.64 13.53
CA LEU A 317 16.96 -1.63 14.40
C LEU A 317 17.47 -1.74 15.85
N SER A 318 17.67 -2.94 16.36
CA SER A 318 18.24 -3.17 17.69
C SER A 318 19.68 -2.67 17.79
N ASP A 319 20.46 -2.81 16.70
CA ASP A 319 21.83 -2.29 16.66
C ASP A 319 21.83 -0.77 16.53
N VAL A 320 21.03 -0.22 15.62
CA VAL A 320 20.85 1.23 15.42
C VAL A 320 20.38 1.93 16.69
N LYS A 321 19.49 1.30 17.48
CA LYS A 321 19.05 1.86 18.79
C LYS A 321 20.18 2.12 19.79
N LYS A 322 21.28 1.39 19.71
CA LYS A 322 22.46 1.60 20.57
C LYS A 322 23.25 2.83 20.14
N ASP A 323 23.21 3.15 18.84
CA ASP A 323 23.95 4.24 18.23
C ASP A 323 23.13 5.55 18.17
N LEU A 324 21.82 5.49 18.53
CA LEU A 324 20.96 6.66 18.59
C LEU A 324 21.39 7.61 19.71
N PRO A 325 21.41 8.93 19.45
CA PRO A 325 21.63 9.92 20.49
C PRO A 325 20.61 9.79 21.64
N SER A 326 21.04 10.13 22.85
CA SER A 326 20.17 10.10 24.03
C SER A 326 18.92 10.95 23.83
N GLY A 327 17.76 10.44 24.29
CA GLY A 327 16.47 11.11 24.19
C GLY A 327 15.68 10.80 22.92
N ILE A 328 16.22 9.98 21.98
CA ILE A 328 15.50 9.52 20.79
C ILE A 328 15.06 8.09 20.99
N THR A 329 13.80 7.80 20.71
CA THR A 329 13.23 6.47 20.77
C THR A 329 12.62 6.06 19.43
N ALA A 330 12.85 4.82 19.02
CA ALA A 330 12.27 4.21 17.83
C ALA A 330 11.33 3.08 18.25
N ASN A 331 10.04 3.25 18.02
CA ASN A 331 9.01 2.28 18.36
C ASN A 331 8.40 1.67 17.12
N ILE A 332 8.12 0.37 17.14
CA ILE A 332 7.41 -0.32 16.07
C ILE A 332 5.92 -0.10 16.28
N VAL A 333 5.26 0.57 15.32
CA VAL A 333 3.82 0.84 15.32
C VAL A 333 3.07 -0.28 14.63
N TYR A 334 3.58 -0.72 13.49
CA TYR A 334 3.00 -1.79 12.67
C TYR A 334 4.07 -2.80 12.28
N ASP A 335 3.74 -4.07 12.35
CA ASP A 335 4.63 -5.18 12.01
C ASP A 335 3.84 -6.33 11.39
N GLN A 336 3.91 -6.41 10.06
CA GLN A 336 3.23 -7.44 9.27
C GLN A 336 3.69 -8.86 9.65
N SER A 337 4.95 -9.02 10.10
CA SER A 337 5.52 -10.33 10.43
C SER A 337 4.81 -11.03 11.59
N ILE A 338 4.21 -10.27 12.50
CA ILE A 338 3.48 -10.83 13.66
C ILE A 338 2.29 -11.64 13.17
N PHE A 339 1.54 -11.10 12.23
CA PHE A 339 0.36 -11.76 11.69
C PHE A 339 0.74 -13.00 10.87
N ILE A 340 1.72 -12.88 9.97
CA ILE A 340 2.21 -13.99 9.15
C ILE A 340 2.71 -15.14 10.05
N ARG A 341 3.52 -14.81 11.04
CA ARG A 341 4.07 -15.80 11.99
C ARG A 341 2.99 -16.51 12.79
N LYS A 342 1.94 -15.76 13.20
CA LYS A 342 0.78 -16.32 13.88
C LYS A 342 0.03 -17.28 12.95
N SER A 343 -0.24 -16.88 11.72
CA SER A 343 -0.94 -17.71 10.74
C SER A 343 -0.20 -19.01 10.43
N ILE A 344 1.13 -18.95 10.24
CA ILE A 344 1.96 -20.15 10.05
C ILE A 344 1.89 -21.06 11.27
N ARG A 345 1.96 -20.51 12.49
CA ARG A 345 1.85 -21.27 13.74
C ARG A 345 0.48 -21.92 13.88
N ASP A 346 -0.60 -21.17 13.64
CA ASP A 346 -1.97 -21.65 13.76
C ASP A 346 -2.22 -22.85 12.81
N VAL A 347 -1.68 -22.81 11.58
CA VAL A 347 -1.74 -23.93 10.64
C VAL A 347 -0.85 -25.09 11.07
N GLY A 348 0.35 -24.81 11.58
CA GLY A 348 1.24 -25.82 12.16
C GLY A 348 0.58 -26.56 13.32
N ASP A 349 -0.08 -25.82 14.22
CA ASP A 349 -0.82 -26.38 15.36
C ASP A 349 -2.02 -27.21 14.87
N ALA A 350 -2.76 -26.73 13.87
CA ALA A 350 -3.86 -27.48 13.26
C ALA A 350 -3.38 -28.76 12.56
N ALA A 351 -2.24 -28.71 11.86
CA ALA A 351 -1.61 -29.86 11.24
C ALA A 351 -1.20 -30.91 12.27
N TRP A 352 -0.58 -30.48 13.37
CA TRP A 352 -0.17 -31.37 14.46
C TRP A 352 -1.39 -31.97 15.17
N GLN A 353 -2.38 -31.16 15.52
CA GLN A 353 -3.63 -31.64 16.16
C GLN A 353 -4.39 -32.58 15.25
N GLY A 354 -4.54 -32.25 13.96
CA GLY A 354 -5.19 -33.09 12.97
C GLY A 354 -4.45 -34.41 12.77
N GLY A 355 -3.13 -34.38 12.64
CA GLY A 355 -2.30 -35.56 12.54
C GLY A 355 -2.36 -36.46 13.78
N PHE A 356 -2.32 -35.84 14.97
CA PHE A 356 -2.48 -36.57 16.23
C PHE A 356 -3.86 -37.23 16.36
N LEU A 357 -4.92 -36.47 16.02
CA LEU A 357 -6.28 -37.00 16.06
C LEU A 357 -6.46 -38.15 15.05
N ALA A 358 -5.94 -38.01 13.83
CA ALA A 358 -5.95 -39.06 12.84
C ALA A 358 -5.22 -40.30 13.31
N PHE A 359 -4.02 -40.15 13.91
CA PHE A 359 -3.31 -41.26 14.54
C PHE A 359 -4.12 -41.92 15.66
N LEU A 360 -4.76 -41.15 16.53
CA LEU A 360 -5.56 -41.69 17.64
C LEU A 360 -6.75 -42.49 17.13
N VAL A 361 -7.47 -41.95 16.13
CA VAL A 361 -8.59 -42.63 15.47
C VAL A 361 -8.10 -43.92 14.83
N LEU A 362 -7.00 -43.90 14.07
CA LEU A 362 -6.41 -45.09 13.46
C LEU A 362 -6.01 -46.13 14.48
N TRP A 363 -5.37 -45.70 15.56
CA TRP A 363 -4.99 -46.59 16.65
C TRP A 363 -6.23 -47.23 17.32
N LEU A 364 -7.28 -46.43 17.51
CA LEU A 364 -8.54 -46.94 18.06
C LEU A 364 -9.20 -48.00 17.18
N PHE A 365 -9.19 -47.80 15.85
CA PHE A 365 -9.81 -48.73 14.89
C PHE A 365 -8.94 -49.95 14.57
N LEU A 366 -7.66 -49.74 14.28
CA LEU A 366 -6.73 -50.80 13.92
C LEU A 366 -6.22 -51.62 15.12
N LYS A 367 -6.30 -51.07 16.35
CA LYS A 367 -5.82 -51.63 17.62
C LYS A 367 -4.37 -52.10 17.64
N LYS A 368 -3.62 -51.84 16.60
CA LYS A 368 -2.23 -52.20 16.44
C LYS A 368 -1.41 -50.94 16.31
N LEU A 369 -0.53 -50.66 17.29
CA LEU A 369 0.29 -49.45 17.34
C LEU A 369 1.20 -49.33 16.10
N LYS A 370 1.80 -50.45 15.64
CA LYS A 370 2.73 -50.40 14.50
C LYS A 370 2.08 -49.97 13.19
N PRO A 371 0.95 -50.57 12.71
CA PRO A 371 0.28 -50.12 11.50
C PRO A 371 -0.18 -48.66 11.59
N SER A 372 -0.70 -48.23 12.73
CA SER A 372 -1.14 -46.83 12.94
C SER A 372 0.03 -45.86 12.89
N LEU A 373 1.20 -46.21 13.46
CA LEU A 373 2.42 -45.42 13.34
C LEU A 373 2.93 -45.32 11.91
N ILE A 374 2.89 -46.42 11.14
CA ILE A 374 3.31 -46.46 9.74
C ILE A 374 2.48 -45.47 8.91
N VAL A 375 1.16 -45.47 9.07
CA VAL A 375 0.29 -44.53 8.39
C VAL A 375 0.54 -43.09 8.89
N ALA A 376 0.69 -42.91 10.18
CA ALA A 376 0.97 -41.59 10.74
C ALA A 376 2.28 -40.97 10.22
N THR A 377 3.32 -41.77 9.94
CA THR A 377 4.58 -41.29 9.35
C THR A 377 4.43 -40.86 7.90
N SER A 378 3.39 -41.27 7.19
CA SER A 378 3.14 -40.81 5.83
C SER A 378 2.76 -39.32 5.77
N ILE A 379 2.15 -38.76 6.84
CA ILE A 379 1.71 -37.36 6.88
C ILE A 379 2.93 -36.41 6.77
N PRO A 380 3.92 -36.43 7.70
CA PRO A 380 5.04 -35.51 7.62
C PRO A 380 5.88 -35.69 6.35
N ILE A 381 6.00 -36.94 5.84
CA ILE A 381 6.73 -37.21 4.59
C ILE A 381 6.01 -36.57 3.39
N SER A 382 4.71 -36.75 3.28
CA SER A 382 3.91 -36.12 2.23
C SER A 382 3.93 -34.62 2.28
N ILE A 383 3.92 -34.02 3.48
CA ILE A 383 4.06 -32.56 3.66
C ILE A 383 5.44 -32.09 3.18
N MET A 384 6.51 -32.79 3.48
CA MET A 384 7.86 -32.44 3.01
C MET A 384 7.98 -32.51 1.50
N ILE A 385 7.38 -33.52 0.87
CA ILE A 385 7.28 -33.62 -0.59
C ILE A 385 6.50 -32.42 -1.15
N THR A 386 5.40 -32.06 -0.53
CA THR A 386 4.58 -30.91 -0.93
C THR A 386 5.38 -29.62 -0.86
N PHE A 387 6.16 -29.37 0.20
CA PHE A 387 7.04 -28.20 0.28
C PHE A 387 8.11 -28.18 -0.81
N ALA A 388 8.67 -29.32 -1.17
CA ALA A 388 9.61 -29.39 -2.28
C ALA A 388 8.92 -29.01 -3.60
N LEU A 389 7.75 -29.57 -3.89
CA LEU A 389 6.99 -29.27 -5.10
C LEU A 389 6.57 -27.79 -5.15
N MET A 390 6.12 -27.20 -4.04
CA MET A 390 5.80 -25.78 -3.94
C MET A 390 7.01 -24.92 -4.28
N TYR A 391 8.18 -25.23 -3.73
CA TYR A 391 9.41 -24.49 -3.96
C TYR A 391 9.80 -24.50 -5.45
N PHE A 392 9.78 -25.66 -6.11
CA PHE A 392 10.11 -25.77 -7.53
C PHE A 392 9.06 -25.12 -8.46
N SER A 393 7.82 -24.99 -7.99
CA SER A 393 6.75 -24.34 -8.74
C SER A 393 6.63 -22.84 -8.44
N GLY A 394 7.50 -22.27 -7.58
CA GLY A 394 7.48 -20.86 -7.23
C GLY A 394 6.28 -20.42 -6.38
N ILE A 395 5.62 -21.38 -5.67
CA ILE A 395 4.47 -21.09 -4.82
C ILE A 395 4.98 -20.67 -3.44
N SER A 396 4.49 -19.53 -2.94
CA SER A 396 4.87 -19.03 -1.62
C SER A 396 4.11 -19.72 -0.47
N LEU A 397 4.69 -19.67 0.72
CA LEU A 397 4.03 -20.10 1.95
C LEU A 397 3.18 -18.95 2.49
N ASN A 398 1.92 -18.93 2.15
CA ASN A 398 0.97 -17.87 2.52
C ASN A 398 -0.31 -18.45 3.12
N MET A 399 -1.24 -17.60 3.55
CA MET A 399 -2.49 -18.05 4.19
C MET A 399 -3.28 -19.04 3.33
N LEU A 400 -3.27 -18.87 2.00
CA LEU A 400 -4.05 -19.68 1.09
C LEU A 400 -3.38 -21.02 0.81
N SER A 401 -2.09 -21.04 0.51
CA SER A 401 -1.33 -22.27 0.35
C SER A 401 -1.30 -23.09 1.64
N LEU A 402 -1.19 -22.44 2.81
CA LEU A 402 -1.32 -23.09 4.11
C LEU A 402 -2.72 -23.64 4.36
N GLY A 403 -3.77 -22.92 3.93
CA GLY A 403 -5.16 -23.41 3.96
C GLY A 403 -5.33 -24.66 3.08
N GLY A 404 -4.77 -24.65 1.86
CA GLY A 404 -4.73 -25.80 0.98
C GLY A 404 -3.97 -26.99 1.59
N LEU A 405 -2.83 -26.72 2.24
CA LEU A 405 -2.07 -27.76 2.94
C LEU A 405 -2.88 -28.35 4.11
N ALA A 406 -3.55 -27.52 4.92
CA ALA A 406 -4.39 -27.97 6.03
C ALA A 406 -5.56 -28.84 5.54
N LEU A 407 -6.21 -28.44 4.43
CA LEU A 407 -7.24 -29.25 3.77
C LEU A 407 -6.64 -30.58 3.27
N GLY A 408 -5.48 -30.51 2.61
CA GLY A 408 -4.75 -31.69 2.12
C GLY A 408 -4.41 -32.66 3.24
N ILE A 409 -3.93 -32.18 4.40
CA ILE A 409 -3.58 -33.02 5.56
C ILE A 409 -4.75 -33.89 6.00
N GLY A 410 -5.98 -33.37 6.00
CA GLY A 410 -7.18 -34.16 6.32
C GLY A 410 -7.42 -35.32 5.34
N MET A 411 -6.99 -35.19 4.09
CA MET A 411 -7.19 -36.21 3.04
C MET A 411 -5.95 -37.08 2.83
N LEU A 412 -4.76 -36.71 3.35
CA LEU A 412 -3.51 -37.43 3.17
C LEU A 412 -3.53 -38.84 3.76
N VAL A 413 -4.30 -39.03 4.81
CA VAL A 413 -4.31 -40.29 5.58
C VAL A 413 -5.13 -41.38 4.91
N ASP A 414 -6.13 -41.00 4.11
CA ASP A 414 -7.12 -41.92 3.56
C ASP A 414 -6.51 -43.01 2.67
N ALA A 415 -5.70 -42.64 1.68
CA ALA A 415 -4.98 -43.58 0.82
C ALA A 415 -4.11 -44.56 1.63
N GLY A 416 -3.44 -44.08 2.65
CA GLY A 416 -2.60 -44.89 3.52
C GLY A 416 -3.38 -45.91 4.36
N ILE A 417 -4.58 -45.54 4.81
CA ILE A 417 -5.47 -46.44 5.57
C ILE A 417 -5.90 -47.59 4.70
N VAL A 418 -6.36 -47.33 3.49
CA VAL A 418 -6.84 -48.37 2.55
C VAL A 418 -5.72 -49.37 2.23
N VAL A 419 -4.51 -48.88 1.97
CA VAL A 419 -3.35 -49.73 1.71
C VAL A 419 -3.03 -50.61 2.91
N ILE A 420 -2.91 -50.03 4.12
CA ILE A 420 -2.52 -50.81 5.30
C ILE A 420 -3.59 -51.82 5.71
N GLU A 421 -4.87 -51.49 5.52
CA GLU A 421 -5.97 -52.34 5.84
C GLU A 421 -5.99 -53.57 4.90
N ASN A 422 -5.83 -53.35 3.58
CA ASN A 422 -5.82 -54.44 2.61
C ASN A 422 -4.60 -55.36 2.83
N ILE A 423 -3.41 -54.79 3.06
CA ILE A 423 -2.23 -55.57 3.44
C ILE A 423 -2.50 -56.37 4.72
N SER A 424 -3.15 -55.79 5.72
CA SER A 424 -3.47 -56.49 6.97
C SER A 424 -4.47 -57.64 6.76
N ASN A 425 -5.41 -57.50 5.83
CA ASN A 425 -6.35 -58.55 5.45
C ASN A 425 -5.64 -59.77 4.80
N HIS A 426 -4.66 -59.51 3.92
CA HIS A 426 -3.83 -60.56 3.31
C HIS A 426 -2.97 -61.28 4.35
N ILE A 427 -2.38 -60.55 5.30
CA ILE A 427 -1.62 -61.15 6.42
C ILE A 427 -2.52 -62.03 7.29
N GLN A 428 -3.79 -61.65 7.54
CA GLN A 428 -4.76 -62.45 8.28
C GLN A 428 -5.16 -63.74 7.53
N LYS A 429 -5.15 -63.70 6.20
CA LYS A 429 -5.37 -64.90 5.35
C LYS A 429 -4.20 -65.88 5.36
N GLY A 430 -3.09 -65.55 6.06
CA GLY A 430 -1.92 -66.39 6.18
C GLY A 430 -0.85 -66.23 5.10
N GLU A 431 -0.94 -65.23 4.26
CA GLU A 431 0.06 -64.94 3.23
C GLU A 431 1.38 -64.48 3.84
N GLU A 432 2.49 -64.80 3.16
CA GLU A 432 3.82 -64.32 3.59
C GLU A 432 3.87 -62.77 3.57
N LEU A 433 4.49 -62.14 4.57
CA LEU A 433 4.50 -60.72 4.81
C LEU A 433 4.87 -59.87 3.57
N LYS A 434 5.85 -60.34 2.78
CA LYS A 434 6.29 -59.68 1.56
C LYS A 434 5.25 -59.80 0.43
N GLU A 435 4.64 -60.96 0.31
CA GLU A 435 3.63 -61.20 -0.70
C GLU A 435 2.33 -60.52 -0.32
N ALA A 436 1.90 -60.55 0.93
CA ALA A 436 0.75 -59.82 1.43
C ALA A 436 0.90 -58.28 1.20
N ALA A 437 2.11 -57.74 1.40
CA ALA A 437 2.39 -56.34 1.13
C ALA A 437 2.36 -56.00 -0.37
N ARG A 438 2.82 -56.95 -1.23
CA ARG A 438 2.85 -56.79 -2.68
C ARG A 438 1.44 -56.89 -3.28
N VAL A 439 0.73 -57.95 -2.97
CA VAL A 439 -0.61 -58.21 -3.50
C VAL A 439 -1.60 -57.19 -2.94
N GLY A 440 -1.58 -56.97 -1.60
CA GLY A 440 -2.49 -56.04 -0.96
C GLY A 440 -2.33 -54.60 -1.40
N ALA A 441 -1.11 -54.14 -1.75
CA ALA A 441 -0.92 -52.83 -2.33
C ALA A 441 -1.39 -52.73 -3.79
N ASN A 442 -1.10 -53.76 -4.60
CA ASN A 442 -1.48 -53.79 -6.03
C ASN A 442 -3.00 -53.84 -6.23
N GLU A 443 -3.74 -54.61 -5.42
CA GLU A 443 -5.19 -54.69 -5.52
C GLU A 443 -5.90 -53.33 -5.33
N VAL A 444 -5.35 -52.47 -4.45
CA VAL A 444 -5.93 -51.18 -4.13
C VAL A 444 -5.33 -50.00 -4.92
N GLU A 445 -4.29 -50.25 -5.71
CA GLU A 445 -3.63 -49.23 -6.51
C GLU A 445 -4.61 -48.49 -7.42
N SER A 446 -5.36 -49.23 -8.28
CA SER A 446 -6.32 -48.65 -9.22
C SER A 446 -7.47 -47.91 -8.53
N PRO A 447 -8.14 -48.44 -7.49
CA PRO A 447 -9.13 -47.70 -6.72
C PRO A 447 -8.61 -46.43 -6.08
N ILE A 448 -7.41 -46.42 -5.50
CA ILE A 448 -6.82 -45.27 -4.86
C ILE A 448 -6.46 -44.20 -5.91
N TRP A 449 -5.88 -44.57 -7.04
CA TRP A 449 -5.64 -43.71 -8.19
C TRP A 449 -6.94 -43.02 -8.62
N GLY A 450 -8.01 -43.79 -8.80
CA GLY A 450 -9.33 -43.28 -9.16
C GLY A 450 -9.86 -42.26 -8.14
N SER A 451 -9.78 -42.56 -6.84
CA SER A 451 -10.22 -41.67 -5.76
C SER A 451 -9.42 -40.39 -5.71
N VAL A 452 -8.09 -40.47 -5.77
CA VAL A 452 -7.23 -39.29 -5.74
C VAL A 452 -7.45 -38.44 -6.99
N MET A 453 -7.54 -39.04 -8.18
CA MET A 453 -7.77 -38.32 -9.43
C MET A 453 -9.14 -37.63 -9.45
N THR A 454 -10.18 -38.24 -8.95
CA THR A 454 -11.50 -37.59 -8.82
C THR A 454 -11.43 -36.36 -7.93
N THR A 455 -10.68 -36.43 -6.83
CA THR A 455 -10.50 -35.28 -5.93
C THR A 455 -9.68 -34.17 -6.62
N VAL A 456 -8.60 -34.52 -7.32
CA VAL A 456 -7.79 -33.56 -8.08
C VAL A 456 -8.63 -32.87 -9.16
N VAL A 457 -9.45 -33.62 -9.90
CA VAL A 457 -10.33 -33.06 -10.95
C VAL A 457 -11.34 -32.07 -10.39
N VAL A 458 -11.79 -32.20 -9.14
CA VAL A 458 -12.67 -31.22 -8.48
C VAL A 458 -11.97 -29.90 -8.25
N PHE A 459 -10.66 -29.88 -7.95
CA PHE A 459 -9.89 -28.66 -7.74
C PHE A 459 -9.34 -28.04 -9.03
N LEU A 460 -9.19 -28.84 -10.09
CA LEU A 460 -8.61 -28.39 -11.36
C LEU A 460 -9.31 -27.17 -11.99
N PRO A 461 -10.67 -27.06 -12.00
CA PRO A 461 -11.36 -25.90 -12.54
C PRO A 461 -10.99 -24.59 -11.86
N MET A 462 -10.58 -24.61 -10.60
CA MET A 462 -10.17 -23.38 -9.87
C MET A 462 -8.92 -22.73 -10.48
N ILE A 463 -8.10 -23.48 -11.20
CA ILE A 463 -6.90 -22.96 -11.88
C ILE A 463 -7.28 -22.08 -13.07
N PHE A 464 -8.43 -22.34 -13.70
CA PHE A 464 -8.91 -21.62 -14.87
C PHE A 464 -9.81 -20.43 -14.52
N VAL A 465 -10.13 -20.22 -13.26
CA VAL A 465 -10.89 -19.05 -12.83
C VAL A 465 -10.05 -17.79 -13.08
N THR A 466 -10.62 -16.81 -13.75
CA THR A 466 -9.98 -15.53 -14.02
C THR A 466 -10.26 -14.53 -12.88
N GLY A 467 -9.44 -13.48 -12.79
CA GLY A 467 -9.61 -12.44 -11.78
C GLY A 467 -8.85 -12.72 -10.47
N ILE A 468 -9.08 -11.87 -9.48
CA ILE A 468 -8.43 -11.95 -8.16
C ILE A 468 -8.74 -13.28 -7.46
N ALA A 469 -10.02 -13.69 -7.50
CA ALA A 469 -10.44 -14.95 -6.90
C ALA A 469 -9.68 -16.15 -7.52
N GLY A 470 -9.50 -16.14 -8.85
CA GLY A 470 -8.73 -17.17 -9.54
C GLY A 470 -7.29 -17.24 -9.07
N GLN A 471 -6.61 -16.09 -8.94
CA GLN A 471 -5.23 -16.06 -8.45
C GLN A 471 -5.10 -16.57 -7.02
N LEU A 472 -6.05 -16.22 -6.15
CA LEU A 472 -6.08 -16.67 -4.77
C LEU A 472 -6.32 -18.19 -4.67
N PHE A 473 -7.35 -18.71 -5.36
CA PHE A 473 -7.73 -20.11 -5.26
C PHE A 473 -6.82 -21.04 -6.07
N LYS A 474 -6.11 -20.53 -7.07
CA LYS A 474 -5.12 -21.29 -7.84
C LYS A 474 -4.07 -21.91 -6.92
N GLU A 475 -3.51 -21.15 -5.98
CA GLU A 475 -2.51 -21.67 -5.05
C GLU A 475 -3.07 -22.72 -4.11
N VAL A 476 -4.32 -22.55 -3.64
CA VAL A 476 -5.02 -23.57 -2.84
C VAL A 476 -5.15 -24.86 -3.64
N ALA A 477 -5.66 -24.78 -4.88
CA ALA A 477 -5.90 -25.93 -5.74
C ALA A 477 -4.60 -26.70 -6.05
N ILE A 478 -3.52 -25.97 -6.37
CA ILE A 478 -2.23 -26.60 -6.66
C ILE A 478 -1.64 -27.24 -5.41
N THR A 479 -1.72 -26.57 -4.25
CA THR A 479 -1.16 -27.11 -2.99
C THR A 479 -1.89 -28.36 -2.54
N VAL A 480 -3.24 -28.38 -2.66
CA VAL A 480 -4.05 -29.59 -2.40
C VAL A 480 -3.66 -30.71 -3.37
N THR A 481 -3.54 -30.39 -4.67
CA THR A 481 -3.13 -31.36 -5.68
C THR A 481 -1.75 -31.97 -5.37
N TYR A 482 -0.77 -31.13 -5.04
CA TYR A 482 0.57 -31.59 -4.68
C TYR A 482 0.55 -32.47 -3.43
N SER A 483 -0.21 -32.08 -2.41
CA SER A 483 -0.31 -32.88 -1.18
C SER A 483 -0.96 -34.24 -1.43
N LEU A 484 -2.03 -34.30 -2.22
CA LEU A 484 -2.69 -35.56 -2.58
C LEU A 484 -1.79 -36.47 -3.42
N MET A 485 -1.10 -35.92 -4.42
CA MET A 485 -0.16 -36.71 -5.25
C MET A 485 1.02 -37.21 -4.42
N ALA A 486 1.53 -36.37 -3.49
CA ALA A 486 2.57 -36.79 -2.55
C ALA A 486 2.10 -37.96 -1.66
N SER A 487 0.86 -37.88 -1.13
CA SER A 487 0.27 -38.95 -0.32
C SER A 487 0.10 -40.25 -1.08
N LEU A 488 -0.41 -40.15 -2.31
CA LEU A 488 -0.58 -41.31 -3.19
C LEU A 488 0.76 -42.04 -3.38
N TYR A 489 1.81 -41.27 -3.73
CA TYR A 489 3.15 -41.84 -3.93
C TYR A 489 3.73 -42.49 -2.66
N VAL A 490 3.58 -41.81 -1.49
CA VAL A 490 4.01 -42.35 -0.19
C VAL A 490 3.21 -43.58 0.18
N SER A 491 1.90 -43.56 0.01
CA SER A 491 1.02 -44.65 0.40
C SER A 491 1.28 -45.94 -0.41
N LEU A 492 1.50 -45.85 -1.71
CA LEU A 492 1.75 -46.99 -2.58
C LEU A 492 3.21 -47.47 -2.54
N SER A 493 4.16 -46.66 -2.10
CA SER A 493 5.58 -47.02 -2.14
C SER A 493 6.16 -47.26 -0.76
N LEU A 494 5.94 -46.34 0.21
CA LEU A 494 6.60 -46.35 1.51
C LEU A 494 5.86 -47.20 2.55
N ILE A 495 4.53 -47.16 2.55
CA ILE A 495 3.71 -47.95 3.49
C ILE A 495 3.94 -49.46 3.32
N PRO A 496 3.85 -50.08 2.10
CA PRO A 496 4.15 -51.47 1.90
C PRO A 496 5.58 -51.84 2.32
N LEU A 497 6.53 -50.92 2.07
CA LEU A 497 7.92 -51.10 2.49
C LEU A 497 8.06 -51.17 4.01
N PHE A 498 7.49 -50.21 4.75
CA PHE A 498 7.58 -50.15 6.20
C PHE A 498 6.90 -51.34 6.89
N VAL A 499 5.85 -51.91 6.27
CA VAL A 499 5.23 -53.12 6.77
C VAL A 499 6.22 -54.30 6.72
N THR A 500 7.06 -54.37 5.68
CA THR A 500 8.02 -55.48 5.50
C THR A 500 9.30 -55.32 6.31
N ILE A 501 9.63 -54.10 6.74
CA ILE A 501 10.81 -53.83 7.58
C ILE A 501 10.46 -54.19 9.04
N GLY A 502 11.12 -55.16 9.64
CA GLY A 502 11.10 -55.39 11.11
C GLY A 502 10.46 -56.67 11.60
N LYS A 503 10.15 -57.65 10.76
CA LYS A 503 9.77 -58.99 11.25
C LYS A 503 10.62 -60.07 10.62
N LYS A 504 11.55 -60.65 11.43
CA LYS A 504 11.99 -62.02 11.26
C LYS A 504 10.80 -62.93 11.59
N LYS A 505 10.57 -63.96 10.75
CA LYS A 505 9.58 -65.05 10.83
C LYS A 505 8.99 -65.26 12.23
N ARG A 506 7.81 -64.76 12.52
CA ARG A 506 6.95 -65.31 13.57
C ARG A 506 5.56 -65.41 12.97
N ALA A 507 5.05 -66.62 12.85
CA ALA A 507 3.65 -66.82 12.54
C ALA A 507 2.83 -66.00 13.53
N VAL A 508 1.93 -65.15 13.05
CA VAL A 508 1.00 -64.41 13.89
C VAL A 508 0.01 -65.40 14.46
N ASN A 509 0.20 -65.74 15.75
CA ASN A 509 -0.78 -66.53 16.46
C ASN A 509 -2.13 -65.81 16.40
N ALA A 510 -3.18 -66.54 16.05
CA ALA A 510 -4.56 -66.02 15.96
C ALA A 510 -5.08 -65.41 17.28
N GLU A 511 -4.37 -65.61 18.40
CA GLU A 511 -4.69 -65.09 19.74
C GLU A 511 -4.34 -63.63 19.95
N ASP A 512 -3.58 -62.99 19.06
CA ASP A 512 -3.28 -61.55 19.14
C ASP A 512 -4.38 -60.62 18.56
N MET A 513 -5.56 -61.22 18.30
CA MET A 513 -6.80 -60.44 17.99
C MET A 513 -7.39 -59.88 19.29
N GLY A 514 -6.83 -58.76 19.70
CA GLY A 514 -7.31 -58.01 20.85
C GLY A 514 -8.83 -57.80 20.78
N SER A 515 -9.50 -57.97 21.90
CA SER A 515 -10.94 -57.83 22.06
C SER A 515 -11.48 -56.54 21.40
N GLU A 516 -12.47 -56.69 20.52
CA GLU A 516 -13.11 -55.50 19.87
C GLU A 516 -13.65 -54.57 20.93
N PHE A 517 -13.44 -53.26 20.79
CA PHE A 517 -14.02 -52.25 21.67
C PHE A 517 -15.53 -52.45 21.68
N LYS A 518 -16.15 -52.47 22.86
CA LYS A 518 -17.62 -52.66 23.01
C LYS A 518 -18.39 -51.69 22.10
N LEU A 519 -17.88 -50.46 21.89
CA LEU A 519 -18.46 -49.47 21.01
C LEU A 519 -18.47 -49.91 19.51
N ILE A 520 -17.35 -50.44 18.99
CA ILE A 520 -17.23 -50.89 17.61
C ILE A 520 -18.11 -52.11 17.36
N LYS A 521 -18.13 -53.03 18.34
CA LYS A 521 -19.01 -54.21 18.28
C LYS A 521 -20.48 -53.82 18.33
N TRP A 522 -20.84 -52.83 19.16
CA TRP A 522 -22.18 -52.24 19.21
C TRP A 522 -22.53 -51.55 17.90
N MET A 523 -21.64 -50.70 17.35
CA MET A 523 -21.85 -50.04 16.04
C MET A 523 -22.00 -51.06 14.90
N GLY A 524 -21.15 -52.10 14.85
CA GLY A 524 -21.26 -53.17 13.87
C GLY A 524 -22.57 -53.94 13.99
N ALA A 525 -23.02 -54.26 15.22
CA ALA A 525 -24.30 -54.88 15.46
C ALA A 525 -25.48 -53.96 15.09
N ALA A 526 -25.42 -52.69 15.40
CA ALA A 526 -26.42 -51.72 14.99
C ALA A 526 -26.50 -51.56 13.47
N TYR A 527 -25.31 -51.47 12.78
CA TYR A 527 -25.25 -51.45 11.33
C TYR A 527 -25.80 -52.71 10.71
N GLY A 528 -25.39 -53.89 11.21
CA GLY A 528 -25.91 -55.20 10.73
C GLY A 528 -27.43 -55.38 10.88
N LYS A 529 -28.05 -54.71 11.88
CA LYS A 529 -29.50 -54.66 12.02
C LYS A 529 -30.18 -53.65 11.12
N SER A 530 -29.55 -52.47 10.92
CA SER A 530 -30.11 -51.37 10.14
C SER A 530 -30.06 -51.62 8.63
N LEU A 531 -29.00 -52.28 8.15
CA LEU A 531 -28.77 -52.51 6.71
C LEU A 531 -29.89 -53.34 6.07
N PRO A 532 -30.35 -54.49 6.61
CA PRO A 532 -31.46 -55.22 6.05
C PRO A 532 -32.79 -54.44 6.03
N ILE A 533 -33.04 -53.60 7.06
CA ILE A 533 -34.19 -52.76 7.13
C ILE A 533 -34.16 -51.69 6.04
N ALA A 534 -32.98 -51.06 5.83
CA ALA A 534 -32.78 -50.08 4.79
C ALA A 534 -32.93 -50.66 3.38
N LEU A 535 -32.38 -51.86 3.14
CA LEU A 535 -32.50 -52.57 1.87
C LEU A 535 -33.93 -53.04 1.58
N LYS A 536 -34.71 -53.43 2.63
CA LYS A 536 -36.10 -53.78 2.48
C LYS A 536 -36.97 -52.55 2.14
N ASN A 537 -36.67 -51.41 2.74
CA ASN A 537 -37.46 -50.18 2.60
C ASN A 537 -36.72 -49.07 1.81
N LYS A 538 -36.12 -49.47 0.65
CA LYS A 538 -35.30 -48.52 -0.17
C LYS A 538 -36.02 -47.24 -0.57
N LYS A 539 -37.35 -47.30 -0.85
CA LYS A 539 -38.15 -46.11 -1.19
C LYS A 539 -38.25 -45.12 -0.01
N LEU A 540 -38.37 -45.64 1.21
CA LEU A 540 -38.42 -44.84 2.43
C LEU A 540 -37.06 -44.15 2.70
N VAL A 541 -35.96 -44.90 2.51
CA VAL A 541 -34.61 -44.35 2.68
C VAL A 541 -34.33 -43.20 1.69
N ILE A 542 -34.68 -43.39 0.41
CA ILE A 542 -34.55 -42.38 -0.62
C ILE A 542 -35.44 -41.19 -0.30
N PHE A 543 -36.68 -41.41 0.17
CA PHE A 543 -37.57 -40.33 0.56
C PHE A 543 -37.02 -39.51 1.73
N CYS A 544 -36.53 -40.20 2.80
CA CYS A 544 -35.92 -39.51 3.93
C CYS A 544 -34.65 -38.71 3.51
N ALA A 545 -33.82 -39.26 2.65
CA ALA A 545 -32.66 -38.58 2.10
C ALA A 545 -33.07 -37.32 1.29
N LEU A 546 -34.11 -37.45 0.46
CA LEU A 546 -34.62 -36.30 -0.30
C LEU A 546 -35.21 -35.22 0.61
N VAL A 547 -35.96 -35.61 1.66
CA VAL A 547 -36.50 -34.65 2.65
C VAL A 547 -35.38 -33.93 3.38
N LEU A 548 -34.34 -34.65 3.83
CA LEU A 548 -33.17 -34.05 4.47
C LEU A 548 -32.43 -33.09 3.51
N PHE A 549 -32.30 -33.45 2.26
CA PHE A 549 -31.69 -32.62 1.23
C PHE A 549 -32.48 -31.33 1.01
N LEU A 550 -33.80 -31.42 0.86
CA LEU A 550 -34.68 -30.24 0.71
C LEU A 550 -34.66 -29.36 1.96
N PHE A 551 -34.67 -29.95 3.14
CA PHE A 551 -34.52 -29.23 4.39
C PHE A 551 -33.18 -28.49 4.49
N SER A 552 -32.09 -29.13 4.08
CA SER A 552 -30.76 -28.50 4.00
C SER A 552 -30.75 -27.34 3.01
N MET A 553 -31.40 -27.46 1.84
CA MET A 553 -31.55 -26.35 0.90
C MET A 553 -32.32 -25.15 1.47
N ILE A 554 -33.33 -25.41 2.32
CA ILE A 554 -34.08 -24.34 2.99
C ILE A 554 -33.16 -23.63 3.99
N ILE A 555 -32.42 -24.37 4.81
CA ILE A 555 -31.47 -23.78 5.77
C ILE A 555 -30.38 -22.98 5.04
N PHE A 556 -29.92 -23.44 3.88
CA PHE A 556 -28.92 -22.73 3.08
C PHE A 556 -29.33 -21.30 2.69
N LYS A 557 -30.65 -21.04 2.53
CA LYS A 557 -31.16 -19.70 2.25
C LYS A 557 -31.01 -18.74 3.44
N PHE A 558 -30.96 -19.25 4.66
CA PHE A 558 -30.80 -18.45 5.89
C PHE A 558 -29.35 -18.26 6.32
N LEU A 559 -28.41 -18.95 5.68
CA LEU A 559 -26.98 -18.79 5.97
C LEU A 559 -26.45 -17.49 5.38
N ASN A 560 -25.79 -16.69 6.22
CA ASN A 560 -25.04 -15.52 5.77
C ASN A 560 -23.87 -15.97 4.90
N LYS A 561 -23.75 -15.35 3.73
CA LYS A 561 -22.67 -15.66 2.78
C LYS A 561 -21.57 -14.61 2.94
N GLU A 562 -20.38 -15.03 3.29
CA GLU A 562 -19.18 -14.19 3.37
C GLU A 562 -18.06 -14.80 2.51
N PHE A 563 -17.34 -13.95 1.77
CA PHE A 563 -16.23 -14.40 0.94
C PHE A 563 -15.00 -14.78 1.77
N MET A 564 -14.71 -14.00 2.81
CA MET A 564 -13.64 -14.26 3.77
C MET A 564 -14.15 -14.09 5.19
N PRO A 565 -13.73 -14.96 6.12
CA PRO A 565 -14.10 -14.82 7.53
C PRO A 565 -13.50 -13.54 8.11
N LYS A 566 -14.25 -12.89 9.00
CA LYS A 566 -13.80 -11.70 9.71
C LYS A 566 -12.72 -12.06 10.72
N VAL A 567 -11.49 -11.62 10.48
CA VAL A 567 -10.37 -11.80 11.42
C VAL A 567 -10.25 -10.54 12.27
N ASP A 568 -10.44 -10.63 13.58
CA ASP A 568 -10.25 -9.51 14.50
C ASP A 568 -8.76 -9.31 14.78
N GLN A 569 -8.14 -8.34 14.08
CA GLN A 569 -6.71 -8.02 14.21
C GLN A 569 -6.42 -7.12 15.43
N ARG A 570 -7.44 -6.66 16.15
CA ARG A 570 -7.29 -5.70 17.25
C ARG A 570 -6.67 -4.37 16.83
N GLU A 571 -6.92 -3.98 15.58
CA GLU A 571 -6.48 -2.73 14.98
C GLU A 571 -7.60 -2.17 14.09
N PHE A 572 -7.76 -0.85 14.07
CA PHE A 572 -8.64 -0.17 13.13
C PHE A 572 -8.11 1.21 12.77
N VAL A 573 -8.55 1.72 11.64
CA VAL A 573 -8.20 3.06 11.17
C VAL A 573 -9.43 3.94 11.24
N MET A 574 -9.27 5.15 11.78
CA MET A 574 -10.28 6.20 11.72
C MET A 574 -9.84 7.23 10.68
N LYS A 575 -10.66 7.44 9.66
CA LYS A 575 -10.51 8.58 8.74
C LYS A 575 -11.38 9.71 9.25
N VAL A 576 -10.76 10.84 9.49
CA VAL A 576 -11.44 12.07 9.95
C VAL A 576 -11.40 13.07 8.81
N ASN A 577 -12.55 13.43 8.28
CA ASN A 577 -12.72 14.45 7.24
C ASN A 577 -13.42 15.66 7.85
N LEU A 578 -12.75 16.79 7.84
CA LEU A 578 -13.31 18.10 8.18
C LEU A 578 -13.83 18.79 6.90
N MET A 579 -14.44 19.95 7.05
CA MET A 579 -14.86 20.75 5.89
C MET A 579 -13.68 21.03 4.97
N THR A 580 -13.89 20.86 3.66
CA THR A 580 -12.83 21.11 2.65
C THR A 580 -12.35 22.55 2.75
N GLY A 581 -11.02 22.75 2.74
CA GLY A 581 -10.41 24.07 2.94
C GLY A 581 -10.12 24.41 4.41
N THR A 582 -10.41 23.51 5.35
CA THR A 582 -10.00 23.69 6.76
C THR A 582 -8.47 23.74 6.86
N ARG A 583 -7.97 24.71 7.61
CA ARG A 583 -6.55 24.88 7.85
C ARG A 583 -6.01 23.74 8.71
N LEU A 584 -4.73 23.40 8.50
CA LEU A 584 -4.05 22.31 9.19
C LEU A 584 -4.09 22.43 10.72
N GLU A 585 -3.96 23.69 11.24
CA GLU A 585 -3.96 23.92 12.69
C GLU A 585 -5.35 23.70 13.32
N ILE A 586 -6.42 23.97 12.55
CA ILE A 586 -7.80 23.72 13.02
C ILE A 586 -8.07 22.20 12.99
N ALA A 587 -7.63 21.53 11.91
CA ALA A 587 -7.71 20.09 11.81
C ALA A 587 -6.92 19.41 12.95
N ASP A 588 -5.74 19.92 13.27
CA ASP A 588 -4.92 19.44 14.37
C ASP A 588 -5.63 19.54 15.73
N SER A 589 -6.25 20.68 16.01
CA SER A 589 -6.99 20.88 17.26
C SER A 589 -8.19 19.96 17.40
N ALA A 590 -8.92 19.71 16.31
CA ALA A 590 -10.04 18.75 16.31
C ALA A 590 -9.55 17.32 16.53
N VAL A 591 -8.48 16.93 15.83
CA VAL A 591 -7.90 15.59 15.93
C VAL A 591 -7.25 15.34 17.31
N LYS A 592 -6.66 16.35 17.94
CA LYS A 592 -6.14 16.22 19.32
C LYS A 592 -7.21 15.81 20.31
N LYS A 593 -8.40 16.38 20.23
CA LYS A 593 -9.53 15.99 21.09
C LYS A 593 -9.89 14.51 20.92
N ILE A 594 -9.89 14.04 19.67
CA ILE A 594 -10.14 12.62 19.37
C ILE A 594 -9.01 11.75 19.95
N GLU A 595 -7.77 12.16 19.74
CA GLU A 595 -6.59 11.43 20.21
C GLU A 595 -6.56 11.30 21.74
N GLU A 596 -6.86 12.36 22.48
CA GLU A 596 -6.95 12.34 23.96
C GLU A 596 -8.01 11.35 24.45
N LYS A 597 -9.18 11.30 23.80
CA LYS A 597 -10.22 10.31 24.14
C LYS A 597 -9.79 8.87 23.88
N LEU A 598 -9.14 8.65 22.74
CA LEU A 598 -8.62 7.33 22.40
C LEU A 598 -7.55 6.87 23.40
N LEU A 599 -6.64 7.74 23.80
CA LEU A 599 -5.58 7.43 24.76
C LEU A 599 -6.10 7.16 26.17
N ASN A 600 -7.20 7.83 26.56
CA ASN A 600 -7.86 7.59 27.83
C ASN A 600 -8.68 6.30 27.89
N ASN A 601 -8.92 5.64 26.76
CA ASN A 601 -9.65 4.39 26.70
C ASN A 601 -8.78 3.21 27.13
N LYS A 602 -9.28 2.41 28.08
CA LYS A 602 -8.54 1.29 28.71
C LYS A 602 -8.16 0.18 27.73
N ASP A 603 -8.90 0.03 26.63
CA ASP A 603 -8.70 -1.03 25.65
C ASP A 603 -7.70 -0.64 24.57
N VAL A 604 -7.34 0.65 24.47
CA VAL A 604 -6.37 1.18 23.49
C VAL A 604 -4.94 0.96 24.01
N ASP A 605 -4.07 0.49 23.16
CA ASP A 605 -2.64 0.29 23.41
C ASP A 605 -1.80 1.45 22.87
N SER A 606 -2.05 1.83 21.62
CA SER A 606 -1.34 2.94 21.01
C SER A 606 -2.18 3.60 19.92
N VAL A 607 -1.93 4.89 19.70
CA VAL A 607 -2.59 5.72 18.70
C VAL A 607 -1.53 6.41 17.85
N ALA A 608 -1.59 6.22 16.53
CA ALA A 608 -0.77 6.94 15.57
C ALA A 608 -1.66 7.83 14.71
N VAL A 609 -1.33 9.11 14.66
CA VAL A 609 -2.10 10.14 13.97
C VAL A 609 -1.28 10.72 12.82
N THR A 610 -1.89 10.85 11.65
CA THR A 610 -1.32 11.58 10.51
C THR A 610 -2.38 12.54 9.97
N ILE A 611 -2.07 13.82 9.89
CA ILE A 611 -2.94 14.89 9.39
C ILE A 611 -2.25 15.53 8.19
N GLY A 612 -2.95 15.67 7.07
CA GLY A 612 -2.36 16.17 5.83
C GLY A 612 -1.31 15.25 5.25
N SER A 613 -0.68 15.63 4.16
CA SER A 613 0.39 14.87 3.52
C SER A 613 1.68 15.66 3.43
N SER A 614 2.81 14.95 3.59
CA SER A 614 4.14 15.52 3.39
C SER A 614 4.34 15.97 1.94
N LYS A 615 5.08 17.05 1.73
CA LYS A 615 5.51 17.50 0.40
C LYS A 615 6.59 16.60 -0.21
N GLU A 616 7.41 15.97 0.62
CA GLU A 616 8.31 14.92 0.17
C GLU A 616 7.51 13.64 -0.10
N ARG A 617 7.12 13.49 -1.33
CA ARG A 617 6.34 12.35 -1.79
C ARG A 617 7.27 11.20 -2.12
N ALA A 618 7.38 10.24 -1.22
CA ALA A 618 7.84 8.93 -1.65
C ALA A 618 6.83 8.36 -2.66
N MET A 619 7.32 7.66 -3.68
CA MET A 619 6.50 7.15 -4.80
C MET A 619 5.23 6.40 -4.38
N GLY A 620 5.19 5.78 -3.18
CA GLY A 620 4.02 5.07 -2.66
C GLY A 620 2.95 5.96 -2.03
N ASP A 621 3.32 7.12 -1.48
CA ASP A 621 2.39 8.01 -0.76
C ASP A 621 1.57 8.92 -1.70
N VAL A 622 1.90 8.92 -2.99
CA VAL A 622 1.26 9.79 -3.98
C VAL A 622 -0.19 9.38 -4.26
N VAL A 623 -0.52 8.11 -4.07
CA VAL A 623 -1.86 7.56 -4.35
C VAL A 623 -2.86 7.92 -3.25
N GLU A 624 -2.43 8.05 -1.99
CA GLU A 624 -3.27 8.47 -0.85
C GLU A 624 -2.82 9.81 -0.26
N THR A 625 -2.94 10.88 -1.03
CA THR A 625 -2.66 12.23 -0.50
C THR A 625 -3.83 12.71 0.36
N LEU A 626 -3.55 12.97 1.63
CA LEU A 626 -4.48 13.61 2.55
C LEU A 626 -4.48 15.13 2.32
N GLY A 627 -5.67 15.75 2.21
CA GLY A 627 -5.79 17.20 2.28
C GLY A 627 -5.51 17.71 3.70
N SER A 628 -5.25 19.02 3.86
CA SER A 628 -5.03 19.64 5.17
C SER A 628 -6.20 19.44 6.14
N HIS A 629 -7.39 19.20 5.61
CA HIS A 629 -8.64 18.94 6.33
C HIS A 629 -8.88 17.47 6.66
N GLN A 630 -7.95 16.58 6.30
CA GLN A 630 -8.10 15.13 6.45
C GLN A 630 -7.06 14.55 7.40
N ALA A 631 -7.47 13.57 8.21
CA ALA A 631 -6.57 12.84 9.09
C ALA A 631 -6.84 11.34 9.07
N ASN A 632 -5.78 10.56 9.18
CA ASN A 632 -5.81 9.12 9.43
C ASN A 632 -5.30 8.84 10.84
N ILE A 633 -6.08 8.10 11.62
CA ILE A 633 -5.75 7.69 12.99
C ILE A 633 -5.72 6.17 13.03
N ILE A 634 -4.56 5.59 13.25
CA ILE A 634 -4.39 4.14 13.44
C ILE A 634 -4.48 3.87 14.93
N VAL A 635 -5.41 3.01 15.32
CA VAL A 635 -5.66 2.65 16.72
C VAL A 635 -5.33 1.18 16.92
N ASN A 636 -4.32 0.89 17.74
CA ASN A 636 -3.98 -0.46 18.17
C ASN A 636 -4.63 -0.75 19.53
N LEU A 637 -5.29 -1.91 19.64
CA LEU A 637 -5.95 -2.35 20.86
C LEU A 637 -5.09 -3.37 21.62
N LYS A 638 -5.14 -3.32 22.94
CA LYS A 638 -4.40 -4.24 23.83
C LYS A 638 -4.71 -5.70 23.52
N LYS A 639 -3.68 -6.49 23.34
CA LYS A 639 -3.76 -7.94 23.16
C LYS A 639 -4.19 -8.59 24.48
N GLY A 640 -5.40 -9.10 24.55
CA GLY A 640 -5.89 -9.71 25.77
C GLY A 640 -6.18 -11.19 25.66
N LYS A 641 -5.66 -12.00 26.60
CA LYS A 641 -5.97 -13.44 26.77
C LYS A 641 -7.25 -13.70 27.56
N GLN A 642 -8.01 -12.68 27.95
CA GLN A 642 -9.18 -12.85 28.81
C GLN A 642 -10.47 -13.15 28.02
N LYS A 643 -11.12 -14.28 28.33
CA LYS A 643 -12.51 -14.59 28.00
C LYS A 643 -13.39 -13.42 28.50
N GLY A 644 -14.04 -12.67 27.60
CA GLY A 644 -14.97 -11.58 27.94
C GLY A 644 -14.63 -10.19 27.39
N LYS A 645 -13.48 -9.99 26.70
CA LYS A 645 -13.20 -8.69 26.06
C LYS A 645 -14.05 -8.51 24.80
N LEU A 646 -14.61 -7.29 24.67
CA LEU A 646 -15.36 -6.86 23.49
C LEU A 646 -14.55 -7.07 22.20
N LYS A 647 -15.22 -7.52 21.14
CA LYS A 647 -14.66 -7.52 19.79
C LYS A 647 -14.34 -6.10 19.38
N THR A 648 -13.40 -5.92 18.43
CA THR A 648 -13.03 -4.60 17.90
C THR A 648 -14.26 -3.80 17.46
N SER A 649 -15.24 -4.44 16.83
CA SER A 649 -16.51 -3.81 16.45
C SER A 649 -17.32 -3.25 17.65
N GLY A 650 -17.32 -3.92 18.78
CA GLY A 650 -17.97 -3.45 19.99
C GLY A 650 -17.25 -2.25 20.63
N ILE A 651 -15.93 -2.23 20.59
CA ILE A 651 -15.11 -1.09 21.03
C ILE A 651 -15.37 0.12 20.14
N ILE A 652 -15.40 -0.08 18.82
CA ILE A 652 -15.73 0.99 17.85
C ILE A 652 -17.13 1.57 18.13
N GLN A 653 -18.14 0.73 18.40
CA GLN A 653 -19.51 1.22 18.72
C GLN A 653 -19.53 2.08 19.98
N ASN A 654 -18.77 1.70 21.00
CA ASN A 654 -18.67 2.49 22.23
C ASN A 654 -17.95 3.82 21.98
N LEU A 655 -16.81 3.78 21.28
CA LEU A 655 -16.06 4.98 20.89
C LEU A 655 -16.91 5.92 20.03
N LYS A 656 -17.68 5.38 19.08
CA LYS A 656 -18.59 6.17 18.26
C LYS A 656 -19.62 6.92 19.12
N LYS A 657 -20.25 6.25 20.08
CA LYS A 657 -21.21 6.88 21.00
C LYS A 657 -20.55 7.97 21.87
N GLU A 658 -19.29 7.80 22.25
CA GLU A 658 -18.54 8.80 23.04
C GLU A 658 -18.17 10.01 22.18
N LEU A 659 -17.71 9.80 20.94
CA LEU A 659 -17.32 10.86 20.03
C LEU A 659 -18.53 11.62 19.44
N ASP A 660 -19.66 10.94 19.19
CA ASP A 660 -20.89 11.57 18.71
C ASP A 660 -21.49 12.54 19.75
N ARG A 661 -21.16 12.37 21.04
CA ARG A 661 -21.57 13.31 22.11
C ARG A 661 -20.75 14.58 22.16
N GLU A 662 -19.52 14.54 21.62
CA GLU A 662 -18.71 15.74 21.45
C GLU A 662 -19.04 16.34 20.09
N ASN A 663 -19.67 17.50 20.10
CA ASN A 663 -20.00 18.26 18.90
C ASN A 663 -18.69 18.68 18.19
N LEU A 664 -18.09 17.72 17.46
CA LEU A 664 -16.94 18.00 16.59
C LEU A 664 -17.51 18.64 15.32
N GLU A 665 -17.76 19.95 15.39
CA GLU A 665 -18.43 20.74 14.35
C GLU A 665 -17.90 20.41 12.96
N GLY A 666 -18.71 19.70 12.15
CA GLY A 666 -18.44 19.39 10.76
C GLY A 666 -17.41 18.29 10.49
N ALA A 667 -17.01 17.50 11.50
CA ALA A 667 -16.13 16.35 11.30
C ALA A 667 -16.91 15.08 10.94
N GLU A 668 -16.64 14.50 9.80
CA GLU A 668 -17.11 13.17 9.43
C GLU A 668 -16.04 12.13 9.80
N ILE A 669 -16.41 11.17 10.68
CA ILE A 669 -15.49 10.12 11.14
C ILE A 669 -15.91 8.79 10.55
N GLU A 670 -15.02 8.22 9.74
CA GLU A 670 -15.17 6.89 9.16
C GLU A 670 -14.29 5.88 9.91
N TYR A 671 -14.88 4.78 10.38
CA TYR A 671 -14.18 3.69 11.05
C TYR A 671 -13.92 2.56 10.06
N ILE A 672 -12.67 2.26 9.79
CA ILE A 672 -12.25 1.24 8.84
C ILE A 672 -11.55 0.13 9.60
N LEU A 673 -12.17 -1.05 9.63
CA LEU A 673 -11.49 -2.26 10.09
C LEU A 673 -10.45 -2.66 9.05
N GLN A 674 -9.29 -3.12 9.48
CA GLN A 674 -8.22 -3.53 8.56
C GLN A 674 -8.65 -4.63 7.58
N GLU A 675 -9.60 -5.47 7.97
CA GLU A 675 -10.30 -6.41 7.09
C GLU A 675 -10.94 -5.73 5.87
N SER A 676 -11.48 -4.51 6.06
CA SER A 676 -12.18 -3.79 4.99
C SER A 676 -11.21 -3.22 3.95
N ILE A 677 -9.95 -2.96 4.29
CA ILE A 677 -8.93 -2.53 3.32
C ILE A 677 -8.67 -3.65 2.31
N PHE A 678 -8.48 -4.88 2.79
CA PHE A 678 -8.35 -6.05 1.91
C PHE A 678 -9.62 -6.34 1.12
N LYS A 679 -10.77 -6.21 1.77
CA LYS A 679 -12.07 -6.40 1.12
C LYS A 679 -12.32 -5.36 0.04
N SER A 680 -11.99 -4.09 0.29
CA SER A 680 -12.08 -3.02 -0.70
C SER A 680 -11.12 -3.24 -1.87
N ALA A 681 -9.90 -3.69 -1.60
CA ALA A 681 -8.91 -3.99 -2.63
C ALA A 681 -9.32 -5.19 -3.50
N LEU A 682 -9.99 -6.21 -2.90
CA LEU A 682 -10.37 -7.44 -3.57
C LEU A 682 -11.72 -7.37 -4.29
N MET A 683 -12.71 -6.69 -3.70
CA MET A 683 -14.11 -6.76 -4.14
C MET A 683 -14.67 -5.39 -4.60
N GLY A 684 -13.87 -4.33 -4.55
CA GLY A 684 -14.37 -2.96 -4.70
C GLY A 684 -14.93 -2.40 -3.39
N SER A 685 -15.17 -1.10 -3.35
CA SER A 685 -15.50 -0.37 -2.12
C SER A 685 -16.91 -0.68 -1.58
N ALA A 686 -17.82 -1.18 -2.40
CA ALA A 686 -19.21 -1.43 -1.99
C ALA A 686 -19.90 -2.55 -2.78
N PRO A 687 -20.92 -3.21 -2.20
CA PRO A 687 -21.69 -4.26 -2.88
C PRO A 687 -22.47 -3.74 -4.09
N ILE A 688 -22.90 -2.48 -4.04
CA ILE A 688 -23.64 -1.80 -5.11
C ILE A 688 -22.88 -0.52 -5.44
N VAL A 689 -22.55 -0.33 -6.72
CA VAL A 689 -21.89 0.87 -7.22
C VAL A 689 -22.71 1.39 -8.40
N ILE A 690 -23.17 2.64 -8.30
CA ILE A 690 -23.86 3.34 -9.37
C ILE A 690 -22.91 4.39 -9.92
N GLU A 691 -22.61 4.33 -11.21
CA GLU A 691 -21.75 5.25 -11.93
C GLU A 691 -22.61 6.23 -12.72
N ILE A 692 -22.59 7.51 -12.38
CA ILE A 692 -23.25 8.58 -13.11
C ILE A 692 -22.20 9.27 -13.96
N LYS A 693 -22.18 9.01 -15.27
CA LYS A 693 -21.19 9.55 -16.22
C LYS A 693 -21.79 10.73 -16.97
N GLY A 694 -21.00 11.77 -17.19
CA GLY A 694 -21.41 12.93 -17.98
C GLY A 694 -20.30 13.94 -18.18
N HIS A 695 -20.46 14.82 -19.15
CA HIS A 695 -19.49 15.89 -19.44
C HIS A 695 -19.66 17.12 -18.54
N ASP A 696 -20.90 17.44 -18.17
CA ASP A 696 -21.24 18.56 -17.32
C ASP A 696 -21.39 18.11 -15.86
N LEU A 697 -20.52 18.63 -14.99
CA LEU A 697 -20.53 18.30 -13.57
C LEU A 697 -21.80 18.79 -12.86
N ASN A 698 -22.37 19.93 -13.29
CA ASN A 698 -23.57 20.48 -12.68
C ASN A 698 -24.80 19.64 -13.01
N PHE A 699 -24.88 19.13 -14.23
CA PHE A 699 -25.97 18.24 -14.65
C PHE A 699 -25.87 16.88 -13.92
N THR A 700 -24.66 16.30 -13.89
CA THR A 700 -24.44 15.02 -13.18
C THR A 700 -24.70 15.14 -11.67
N LYS A 701 -24.43 16.30 -11.07
CA LYS A 701 -24.74 16.58 -9.67
C LYS A 701 -26.25 16.63 -9.41
N LYS A 702 -27.03 17.28 -10.26
CA LYS A 702 -28.51 17.29 -10.15
C LYS A 702 -29.08 15.88 -10.24
N LEU A 703 -28.59 15.09 -11.21
CA LEU A 703 -29.02 13.70 -11.37
C LEU A 703 -28.64 12.84 -10.15
N TYR A 704 -27.47 13.09 -9.56
CA TYR A 704 -27.06 12.46 -8.33
C TYR A 704 -28.03 12.77 -7.18
N GLU A 705 -28.42 14.04 -7.02
CA GLU A 705 -29.34 14.46 -5.94
C GLU A 705 -30.71 13.80 -6.09
N GLU A 706 -31.26 13.71 -7.31
CA GLU A 706 -32.52 13.01 -7.60
C GLU A 706 -32.45 11.51 -7.29
N LEU A 707 -31.37 10.84 -7.74
CA LEU A 707 -31.14 9.42 -7.48
C LEU A 707 -30.95 9.15 -5.96
N TYR A 708 -30.22 10.00 -5.26
CA TYR A 708 -30.02 9.89 -3.83
C TYR A 708 -31.34 9.91 -3.06
N GLN A 709 -32.22 10.88 -3.39
CA GLN A 709 -33.54 11.00 -2.80
C GLN A 709 -34.44 9.78 -3.10
N GLY A 710 -34.29 9.16 -4.27
CA GLY A 710 -34.98 7.92 -4.62
C GLY A 710 -34.45 6.71 -3.82
N LEU A 711 -33.11 6.56 -3.75
CA LEU A 711 -32.47 5.43 -3.11
C LEU A 711 -32.66 5.38 -1.59
N VAL A 712 -32.67 6.53 -0.92
CA VAL A 712 -32.93 6.62 0.53
C VAL A 712 -34.31 6.07 0.91
N LYS A 713 -35.28 6.11 0.00
CA LYS A 713 -36.64 5.61 0.22
C LYS A 713 -36.78 4.10 0.07
N ILE A 714 -35.78 3.42 -0.47
CA ILE A 714 -35.84 1.97 -0.73
C ILE A 714 -35.51 1.21 0.57
N PRO A 715 -36.41 0.35 1.07
CA PRO A 715 -36.13 -0.46 2.25
C PRO A 715 -34.93 -1.40 2.02
N GLY A 716 -33.99 -1.42 2.96
CA GLY A 716 -32.79 -2.25 2.86
C GLY A 716 -31.55 -1.55 2.28
N VAL A 717 -31.70 -0.35 1.72
CA VAL A 717 -30.57 0.51 1.32
C VAL A 717 -30.18 1.38 2.51
N TYR A 718 -28.90 1.31 2.89
CA TYR A 718 -28.33 2.12 3.98
C TYR A 718 -26.86 2.42 3.72
N GLY A 719 -26.36 3.49 4.32
CA GLY A 719 -24.96 3.88 4.23
C GLY A 719 -24.53 4.33 2.83
N ILE A 720 -25.41 5.06 2.13
CA ILE A 720 -25.10 5.60 0.80
C ILE A 720 -23.94 6.58 0.92
N ARG A 721 -22.88 6.31 0.18
CA ARG A 721 -21.70 7.18 0.05
C ARG A 721 -21.59 7.72 -1.36
N THR A 722 -21.00 8.88 -1.50
CA THR A 722 -20.74 9.51 -2.79
C THR A 722 -19.27 9.77 -3.00
N SER A 723 -18.84 9.71 -4.25
CA SER A 723 -17.51 10.19 -4.63
C SER A 723 -17.45 11.71 -4.84
N LEU A 724 -18.59 12.38 -4.73
CA LEU A 724 -18.65 13.83 -4.80
C LEU A 724 -18.10 14.43 -3.51
N THR A 725 -16.96 15.09 -3.60
CA THR A 725 -16.37 15.79 -2.46
C THR A 725 -16.98 17.19 -2.31
N PRO A 726 -17.13 17.71 -1.09
CA PRO A 726 -17.56 19.09 -0.90
C PRO A 726 -16.67 20.07 -1.65
N PRO A 727 -17.22 21.11 -2.24
CA PRO A 727 -16.44 22.11 -2.96
C PRO A 727 -15.50 22.86 -2.02
N ALA A 728 -14.31 23.19 -2.54
CA ALA A 728 -13.33 23.97 -1.83
C ALA A 728 -13.52 25.49 -2.08
N PRO A 729 -13.30 26.34 -1.08
CA PRO A 729 -13.27 27.79 -1.29
C PRO A 729 -12.12 28.18 -2.23
N GLU A 730 -12.43 28.93 -3.26
CA GLU A 730 -11.48 29.33 -4.31
C GLU A 730 -11.51 30.85 -4.51
N THR A 731 -10.36 31.44 -4.76
CA THR A 731 -10.23 32.83 -5.18
C THR A 731 -9.64 32.87 -6.58
N LYS A 732 -10.43 33.39 -7.54
CA LYS A 732 -10.02 33.50 -8.94
C LYS A 732 -9.49 34.91 -9.22
N VAL A 733 -8.32 34.99 -9.81
CA VAL A 733 -7.70 36.22 -10.32
C VAL A 733 -7.93 36.26 -11.82
N ASN A 734 -8.95 37.00 -12.24
CA ASN A 734 -9.33 37.10 -13.63
C ASN A 734 -8.59 38.27 -14.30
N ILE A 735 -7.66 37.95 -15.19
CA ILE A 735 -6.81 38.95 -15.85
C ILE A 735 -7.61 39.67 -16.96
N ILE A 736 -7.59 40.99 -16.92
CA ILE A 736 -8.20 41.84 -17.96
C ILE A 736 -7.16 42.11 -19.03
N LYS A 737 -7.22 41.28 -20.11
CA LYS A 737 -6.19 41.25 -21.17
C LYS A 737 -5.94 42.61 -21.80
N ASP A 738 -6.98 43.41 -22.06
CA ASP A 738 -6.84 44.74 -22.63
C ASP A 738 -6.09 45.72 -21.72
N LYS A 739 -6.38 45.70 -20.44
CA LYS A 739 -5.64 46.50 -19.46
C LYS A 739 -4.20 46.03 -19.31
N ALA A 740 -3.98 44.69 -19.27
CA ALA A 740 -2.62 44.16 -19.20
C ALA A 740 -1.79 44.59 -20.41
N ALA A 741 -2.38 44.56 -21.60
CA ALA A 741 -1.73 44.98 -22.85
C ALA A 741 -1.32 46.48 -22.83
N LEU A 742 -2.11 47.37 -22.22
CA LEU A 742 -1.76 48.77 -22.06
C LEU A 742 -0.46 48.97 -21.28
N TYR A 743 -0.17 48.10 -20.35
CA TYR A 743 1.06 48.07 -19.56
C TYR A 743 2.14 47.16 -20.15
N ASN A 744 1.96 46.63 -21.37
CA ASN A 744 2.85 45.67 -21.97
C ASN A 744 3.10 44.42 -21.10
N LEU A 745 2.07 43.96 -20.33
CA LEU A 745 2.14 42.83 -19.44
C LEU A 745 1.48 41.61 -20.09
N SER A 746 2.20 40.49 -20.11
CA SER A 746 1.63 39.20 -20.53
C SER A 746 0.89 38.56 -19.36
N VAL A 747 -0.06 37.68 -19.67
CA VAL A 747 -0.72 36.83 -18.68
C VAL A 747 0.30 36.00 -17.88
N GLY A 748 1.34 35.52 -18.56
CA GLY A 748 2.41 34.73 -17.95
C GLY A 748 3.22 35.52 -16.91
N SER A 749 3.58 36.79 -17.23
CA SER A 749 4.35 37.64 -16.29
C SER A 749 3.52 38.01 -15.04
N ILE A 750 2.22 38.28 -15.22
CA ILE A 750 1.30 38.54 -14.12
C ILE A 750 1.16 37.30 -13.21
N SER A 751 0.92 36.13 -13.81
CA SER A 751 0.77 34.87 -13.08
C SER A 751 2.05 34.48 -12.34
N GLN A 752 3.21 34.66 -12.97
CA GLN A 752 4.50 34.36 -12.35
C GLN A 752 4.78 35.28 -11.14
N ALA A 753 4.53 36.58 -11.30
CA ALA A 753 4.70 37.55 -10.19
C ALA A 753 3.77 37.21 -9.00
N ALA A 754 2.50 36.92 -9.28
CA ALA A 754 1.55 36.48 -8.26
C ALA A 754 2.00 35.16 -7.57
N HIS A 755 2.49 34.19 -8.33
CA HIS A 755 2.99 32.91 -7.82
C HIS A 755 4.19 33.12 -6.88
N ILE A 756 5.20 33.91 -7.30
CA ILE A 756 6.38 34.23 -6.46
C ILE A 756 5.93 34.97 -5.19
N ALA A 757 5.03 35.93 -5.33
CA ALA A 757 4.56 36.75 -4.23
C ALA A 757 3.83 35.92 -3.15
N ILE A 758 2.92 35.03 -3.55
CA ILE A 758 2.03 34.30 -2.63
C ILE A 758 2.68 33.05 -2.09
N LYS A 759 3.04 32.10 -2.96
CA LYS A 759 3.60 30.79 -2.60
C LYS A 759 5.12 30.85 -2.40
N GLY A 760 5.77 31.64 -3.23
CA GLY A 760 7.22 31.65 -3.34
C GLY A 760 7.76 30.60 -4.30
N VAL A 761 8.96 30.84 -4.78
CA VAL A 761 9.69 29.98 -5.69
C VAL A 761 11.06 29.67 -5.10
N THR A 762 11.51 28.43 -5.20
CA THR A 762 12.88 28.05 -4.89
C THR A 762 13.78 28.61 -5.99
N ALA A 763 14.54 29.67 -5.67
CA ALA A 763 15.43 30.29 -6.63
C ALA A 763 16.66 29.42 -6.90
N THR A 764 17.28 28.92 -5.85
CA THR A 764 18.45 28.05 -5.90
C THR A 764 18.56 27.25 -4.59
N LYS A 765 19.64 26.49 -4.43
CA LYS A 765 19.86 25.66 -3.25
C LYS A 765 21.17 26.03 -2.56
N PHE A 766 21.12 26.15 -1.26
CA PHE A 766 22.30 26.34 -0.41
C PHE A 766 22.89 24.98 -0.05
N LYS A 767 24.19 24.81 -0.27
CA LYS A 767 24.88 23.54 0.01
C LYS A 767 25.61 23.63 1.34
N GLU A 768 25.25 22.78 2.28
CA GLU A 768 25.89 22.68 3.59
C GLU A 768 26.14 21.22 3.96
N GLN A 769 27.39 20.84 4.21
CA GLN A 769 27.77 19.48 4.62
C GLN A 769 27.22 18.36 3.70
N GLY A 770 27.27 18.59 2.38
CA GLY A 770 26.76 17.63 1.39
C GLY A 770 25.24 17.57 1.26
N ARG A 771 24.51 18.53 1.86
CA ARG A 771 23.05 18.66 1.76
C ARG A 771 22.69 19.92 1.00
N GLU A 772 21.57 19.83 0.31
CA GLU A 772 20.96 20.94 -0.40
C GLU A 772 19.79 21.47 0.41
N ILE A 773 19.78 22.78 0.70
CA ILE A 773 18.73 23.49 1.45
C ILE A 773 18.13 24.49 0.48
N ASP A 774 16.82 24.45 0.29
CA ASP A 774 16.13 25.35 -0.63
C ASP A 774 16.23 26.82 -0.18
N ILE A 775 16.61 27.70 -1.11
CA ILE A 775 16.53 29.16 -0.96
C ILE A 775 15.23 29.61 -1.63
N LYS A 776 14.24 29.95 -0.80
CA LYS A 776 12.88 30.29 -1.25
C LYS A 776 12.62 31.77 -1.17
N VAL A 777 12.22 32.36 -2.30
CA VAL A 777 11.86 33.78 -2.41
C VAL A 777 10.35 33.95 -2.35
N ARG A 778 9.85 34.77 -1.45
CA ARG A 778 8.42 35.11 -1.31
C ARG A 778 8.20 36.44 -0.57
N LEU A 779 6.99 37.00 -0.67
CA LEU A 779 6.63 38.17 0.14
C LEU A 779 6.56 37.85 1.63
N ARG A 780 6.72 38.85 2.49
CA ARG A 780 6.51 38.74 3.94
C ARG A 780 5.11 38.22 4.26
N PRO A 781 4.90 37.54 5.40
CA PRO A 781 3.57 37.08 5.82
C PRO A 781 2.52 38.20 5.88
N GLU A 782 2.91 39.41 6.28
CA GLU A 782 2.02 40.60 6.37
C GLU A 782 1.48 40.97 5.00
N ASP A 783 2.30 40.87 3.95
CA ASP A 783 2.00 41.29 2.58
C ASP A 783 1.25 40.18 1.76
N ARG A 784 1.14 38.91 2.26
CA ARG A 784 0.56 37.80 1.49
C ARG A 784 -0.55 37.03 2.19
N LYS A 785 -0.73 37.07 3.51
CA LYS A 785 -1.68 36.23 4.25
C LYS A 785 -3.13 36.71 4.18
N LYS A 786 -3.38 37.94 3.81
CA LYS A 786 -4.74 38.51 3.73
C LYS A 786 -5.20 38.53 2.27
N LEU A 787 -6.47 38.20 2.01
CA LEU A 787 -7.06 38.31 0.67
C LEU A 787 -6.95 39.74 0.10
N SER A 788 -7.04 40.77 0.96
CA SER A 788 -6.83 42.14 0.54
C SER A 788 -5.42 42.43 0.01
N SER A 789 -4.43 41.70 0.50
CA SER A 789 -3.04 41.89 0.07
C SER A 789 -2.78 41.40 -1.35
N ILE A 790 -3.61 40.50 -1.87
CA ILE A 790 -3.51 40.01 -3.27
C ILE A 790 -3.69 41.16 -4.25
N ARG A 791 -4.59 42.10 -3.95
CA ARG A 791 -4.88 43.26 -4.81
C ARG A 791 -3.68 44.22 -4.96
N SER A 792 -2.86 44.28 -3.92
CA SER A 792 -1.70 45.20 -3.87
C SER A 792 -0.41 44.58 -4.39
N ILE A 793 -0.42 43.29 -4.81
CA ILE A 793 0.77 42.68 -5.41
C ILE A 793 1.19 43.48 -6.61
N LEU A 794 2.47 43.83 -6.67
CA LEU A 794 3.05 44.61 -7.76
C LEU A 794 3.57 43.68 -8.86
N VAL A 795 3.23 44.03 -10.10
CA VAL A 795 3.72 43.35 -11.31
C VAL A 795 4.56 44.38 -12.07
N HIS A 796 5.80 44.04 -12.35
CA HIS A 796 6.69 44.90 -13.10
C HIS A 796 6.39 44.84 -14.59
N SER A 797 6.13 46.00 -15.18
CA SER A 797 5.95 46.17 -16.61
C SER A 797 7.30 46.38 -17.32
N PRO A 798 7.49 45.84 -18.53
CA PRO A 798 8.67 46.20 -19.36
C PRO A 798 8.82 47.70 -19.64
N LEU A 799 7.77 48.48 -19.40
CA LEU A 799 7.80 49.97 -19.49
C LEU A 799 8.45 50.65 -18.26
N GLY A 800 8.98 49.86 -17.30
CA GLY A 800 9.58 50.39 -16.09
C GLY A 800 8.58 50.85 -15.04
N ILE A 801 7.33 50.43 -15.11
CA ILE A 801 6.23 50.83 -14.23
C ILE A 801 5.83 49.65 -13.34
N GLU A 802 5.66 49.87 -12.04
CA GLU A 802 5.07 48.94 -11.09
C GLU A 802 3.56 49.06 -11.10
N VAL A 803 2.91 47.96 -11.60
CA VAL A 803 1.43 47.96 -11.78
C VAL A 803 0.82 47.09 -10.68
N PRO A 804 -0.06 47.63 -9.82
CA PRO A 804 -0.80 46.77 -8.88
C PRO A 804 -1.70 45.77 -9.61
N LEU A 805 -1.79 44.54 -9.07
CA LEU A 805 -2.62 43.50 -9.68
C LEU A 805 -4.09 43.92 -9.86
N SER A 806 -4.61 44.76 -8.96
CA SER A 806 -5.96 45.34 -9.07
C SER A 806 -6.22 46.14 -10.34
N GLU A 807 -5.19 46.69 -10.99
CA GLU A 807 -5.35 47.47 -12.22
C GLU A 807 -5.54 46.56 -13.45
N VAL A 808 -4.94 45.39 -13.43
CA VAL A 808 -4.90 44.46 -14.57
C VAL A 808 -5.72 43.18 -14.35
N ALA A 809 -6.29 43.01 -13.15
CA ALA A 809 -7.13 41.87 -12.82
C ALA A 809 -8.24 42.22 -11.84
N TYR A 810 -9.35 41.46 -11.91
CA TYR A 810 -10.36 41.52 -10.86
C TYR A 810 -10.38 40.17 -10.12
N ILE A 811 -10.61 40.30 -8.79
CA ILE A 811 -10.59 39.13 -7.88
C ILE A 811 -12.03 38.75 -7.58
N SER A 812 -12.40 37.50 -7.87
CA SER A 812 -13.69 36.93 -7.54
C SER A 812 -13.51 35.78 -6.55
N HIS A 813 -14.47 35.63 -5.64
CA HIS A 813 -14.52 34.52 -4.70
C HIS A 813 -15.60 33.56 -5.16
N GLY A 814 -15.31 32.27 -5.07
CA GLY A 814 -16.21 31.20 -5.47
C GLY A 814 -15.88 29.91 -4.74
N VAL A 815 -16.46 28.86 -5.24
CA VAL A 815 -16.17 27.49 -4.82
C VAL A 815 -15.83 26.69 -6.07
N GLY A 816 -14.79 25.87 -5.96
CA GLY A 816 -14.36 24.96 -7.00
C GLY A 816 -14.43 23.50 -6.55
N PRO A 817 -14.42 22.53 -7.47
CA PRO A 817 -14.32 21.12 -7.08
C PRO A 817 -12.98 20.84 -6.38
N SER A 818 -13.02 20.13 -5.26
CA SER A 818 -11.78 19.72 -4.56
C SER A 818 -11.08 18.56 -5.25
N GLU A 819 -11.83 17.70 -5.96
CA GLU A 819 -11.33 16.67 -6.85
C GLU A 819 -12.32 16.41 -7.99
N ILE A 820 -11.80 15.99 -9.14
CA ILE A 820 -12.60 15.55 -10.29
C ILE A 820 -12.22 14.11 -10.61
N LYS A 821 -13.21 13.22 -10.56
CA LYS A 821 -13.05 11.82 -10.96
C LYS A 821 -13.57 11.60 -12.37
N ARG A 822 -12.82 10.82 -13.13
CA ARG A 822 -13.19 10.43 -14.48
C ARG A 822 -13.07 8.92 -14.63
N LEU A 823 -13.92 8.36 -15.47
CA LEU A 823 -13.94 6.95 -15.79
C LEU A 823 -14.20 6.80 -17.30
N ASP A 824 -13.36 6.03 -17.96
CA ASP A 824 -13.39 5.86 -19.40
C ASP A 824 -13.49 7.22 -20.15
N GLN A 825 -12.64 8.19 -19.72
CA GLN A 825 -12.50 9.54 -20.26
C GLN A 825 -13.72 10.46 -20.05
N GLN A 826 -14.70 10.07 -19.23
CA GLN A 826 -15.84 10.89 -18.86
C GLN A 826 -15.82 11.22 -17.37
N ARG A 827 -16.33 12.39 -16.99
CA ARG A 827 -16.50 12.71 -15.56
C ARG A 827 -17.52 11.75 -14.95
N VAL A 828 -17.27 11.31 -13.73
CA VAL A 828 -18.13 10.34 -13.04
C VAL A 828 -18.38 10.75 -11.59
N ILE A 829 -19.63 10.59 -11.17
CA ILE A 829 -20.01 10.58 -9.75
C ILE A 829 -20.36 9.13 -9.42
N MET A 830 -19.67 8.55 -8.46
CA MET A 830 -19.96 7.21 -7.97
C MET A 830 -20.81 7.29 -6.70
N MET A 831 -21.88 6.51 -6.65
CA MET A 831 -22.68 6.25 -5.46
C MET A 831 -22.45 4.81 -5.03
N THR A 832 -22.16 4.60 -3.77
CA THR A 832 -21.85 3.27 -3.25
C THR A 832 -22.65 2.96 -2.00
#